data_4855c5be929c5069c6bd741fabefb1d3
#
_entry.id   4855c5be929c5069c6bd741fabefb1d3
#
_cell.length_a   1.000
_cell.length_b   1.000
_cell.length_c   1.000
_cell.angle_alpha   90.00
_cell.angle_beta   90.00
_cell.angle_gamma   90.00
#
_symmetry.space_group_name_H-M   'P 1'
#
loop_
_entity.id
_entity.type
_entity.pdbx_description
1 polymer ?
#
loop_
_entity_poly.entity_id
_entity_poly.type
_entity_poly.pdbx_seq_one_letter_code
_entity_poly.pdbx_strand_id
1 'polypeptide(L)'
;MAKFSAHFKMNSNIIELDLLRPLYTEIMKVNLLNKLLFHNIPLGATGERIPQAAVASAQTSQELVKREDEDSAFFRRLEEGGILLNRPQISAVRHHKGPLLTLAGAGSGKTSVLICRTGYLLSVRGVSPSQLLLLTFSSKAAAEMRERIALLPGVGPADVARLQARTFHSFFLFFLRRQGLQQEIFSETRRQHILLKQIMRELGLPKDAYPPETLLSLLSSCKMNMGTVEGLPEGTTAEKEMKSILEIYEQWKLDNFKIDFDDVLLIAYRMLKERPTLLQELQMRYLYVMVDEFQDTNALQYELVKMIAHPQHNLMVVGDDDQTIYSFNGARSEFILEFEKLYPGARVITLDINYRSGPAIVGLGNGIIRHNTRRRSKTLQAAKGSGSQPRYMRPQTADEEAEQMVEHILNEVSSGKREYSDFAMLYRASSSNRAVLELLLLRDIPYIDYGEGQLLYEHWLISPVVDHMRLSVNRRNFAAMENILPTLYMNREKGMNHIRQMEARQPKQGPLIHLLSMPGMEDFKGTKLRERLDLIRNMRELTPVQAIRQVRTQFYDYFIEANERHQATLHRETLKEMLDELESSAERFDSIPAFLDFIDNVTERNEHNRQPSTKEQGNRIALMTIHKSKGLEFPVVFLIGASEGILPHSSALEGDRLKDRKLAAANSGSSSLAALEEERRLAYVAVTRAREELFISSPARHRGKKAEVSRFMLSAFRSAVSSTATTTVSRTVTTRSLPTSRTTATRTHVVAVWNCTSSTCPGWTRMKAGGAEDHLTSKPCPLCSSPMAKDQREVPV
;
A
#
# COMPACT_ATOMS: atom_id res chain seq x y z
N MET A 1 41.41 -10.72 2.17
CA MET A 1 42.27 -11.83 2.63
C MET A 1 43.77 -11.57 2.49
N ALA A 2 44.32 -10.84 1.52
CA ALA A 2 45.78 -10.65 1.34
C ALA A 2 46.44 -9.54 2.20
N LYS A 3 45.69 -8.75 2.99
CA LYS A 3 46.25 -7.68 3.83
C LYS A 3 46.32 -8.00 5.35
N PHE A 4 45.83 -9.15 5.77
CA PHE A 4 45.90 -9.59 7.18
C PHE A 4 47.08 -10.55 7.47
N SER A 5 47.81 -10.99 6.45
CA SER A 5 48.89 -11.96 6.58
C SER A 5 50.27 -11.36 6.86
N ALA A 6 50.40 -10.03 6.93
CA ALA A 6 51.73 -9.39 6.96
C ALA A 6 52.16 -8.83 8.33
N HIS A 7 51.39 -8.98 9.42
CA HIS A 7 51.74 -8.38 10.72
C HIS A 7 51.78 -9.35 11.93
N PHE A 8 51.83 -10.66 11.71
CA PHE A 8 52.07 -11.62 12.81
C PHE A 8 53.40 -12.33 12.63
N LYS A 9 54.46 -11.64 12.97
CA LYS A 9 55.74 -12.28 13.30
C LYS A 9 56.05 -12.08 14.77
N MET A 10 56.03 -13.22 15.46
CA MET A 10 56.67 -13.56 16.74
C MET A 10 56.27 -12.75 17.98
N ASN A 11 55.43 -13.35 18.87
CA ASN A 11 55.98 -13.81 20.13
C ASN A 11 55.04 -14.87 20.76
N SER A 12 55.68 -15.92 21.26
CA SER A 12 55.17 -17.08 21.93
C SER A 12 54.03 -16.81 22.93
N ASN A 13 52.79 -17.21 22.58
CA ASN A 13 51.81 -17.70 23.59
C ASN A 13 50.72 -18.51 22.85
N ILE A 14 50.78 -19.79 22.98
CA ILE A 14 49.85 -20.80 22.41
C ILE A 14 48.45 -20.71 23.00
N ILE A 15 48.23 -19.87 23.99
CA ILE A 15 46.94 -19.75 24.74
C ILE A 15 45.90 -18.86 24.02
N GLU A 16 46.28 -17.96 23.11
CA GLU A 16 45.30 -17.06 22.43
C GLU A 16 44.62 -17.67 21.22
N LEU A 17 45.15 -18.72 20.64
CA LEU A 17 44.57 -19.39 19.45
C LEU A 17 43.36 -20.26 19.78
N ASP A 18 43.25 -20.79 21.01
CA ASP A 18 42.14 -21.63 21.45
C ASP A 18 40.91 -20.81 21.89
N LEU A 19 41.06 -19.54 22.24
CA LEU A 19 39.97 -18.61 22.54
C LEU A 19 39.32 -18.00 21.26
N LEU A 20 40.08 -17.93 20.18
CA LEU A 20 39.57 -17.41 18.88
C LEU A 20 38.91 -18.49 18.01
N ARG A 21 39.18 -19.76 18.27
CA ARG A 21 38.60 -20.90 17.53
C ARG A 21 37.07 -21.00 17.64
N PRO A 22 36.47 -20.86 18.84
CA PRO A 22 35.00 -20.84 18.93
C PRO A 22 34.37 -19.67 18.20
N LEU A 23 34.97 -18.46 18.30
CA LEU A 23 34.49 -17.25 17.62
C LEU A 23 34.57 -17.39 16.10
N TYR A 24 35.68 -17.93 15.58
CA TYR A 24 35.86 -18.17 14.15
C TYR A 24 34.90 -19.25 13.62
N THR A 25 34.64 -20.28 14.43
CA THR A 25 33.69 -21.36 14.10
C THR A 25 32.25 -20.84 14.13
N GLU A 26 31.88 -19.96 15.06
CA GLU A 26 30.60 -19.26 15.13
C GLU A 26 30.43 -18.30 13.94
N ILE A 27 31.41 -17.47 13.62
CA ILE A 27 31.38 -16.56 12.46
C ILE A 27 31.27 -17.33 11.14
N MET A 28 31.99 -18.49 11.01
CA MET A 28 31.88 -19.34 9.83
C MET A 28 30.52 -20.06 9.75
N LYS A 29 29.94 -20.48 10.90
CA LYS A 29 28.58 -21.02 10.94
C LYS A 29 27.54 -20.00 10.56
N VAL A 30 27.62 -18.77 11.06
CA VAL A 30 26.72 -17.65 10.72
C VAL A 30 26.83 -17.29 9.25
N ASN A 31 28.06 -17.22 8.70
CA ASN A 31 28.26 -16.98 7.26
C ASN A 31 27.77 -18.13 6.36
N LEU A 32 27.84 -19.37 6.83
CA LEU A 32 27.34 -20.54 6.10
C LEU A 32 25.80 -20.61 6.17
N LEU A 33 25.20 -20.35 7.34
CA LEU A 33 23.77 -20.23 7.54
C LEU A 33 23.18 -19.09 6.69
N ASN A 34 23.79 -17.91 6.67
CA ASN A 34 23.36 -16.80 5.81
C ASN A 34 23.43 -17.12 4.31
N LYS A 35 24.39 -17.96 3.87
CA LYS A 35 24.45 -18.43 2.48
C LYS A 35 23.37 -19.45 2.14
N LEU A 36 22.86 -20.21 3.11
CA LEU A 36 21.79 -21.21 2.91
C LEU A 36 20.38 -20.60 2.96
N LEU A 37 20.21 -19.46 3.64
CA LEU A 37 18.90 -18.80 3.84
C LEU A 37 18.52 -17.86 2.68
N PHE A 38 19.50 -17.25 2.00
CA PHE A 38 19.25 -16.25 0.97
C PHE A 38 19.67 -16.74 -0.42
N HIS A 39 18.75 -16.63 -1.35
CA HIS A 39 18.95 -16.97 -2.76
C HIS A 39 19.01 -15.70 -3.63
N ASN A 40 19.75 -15.73 -4.70
CA ASN A 40 19.80 -14.61 -5.67
C ASN A 40 18.63 -14.62 -6.67
N ILE A 41 17.88 -15.73 -6.72
CA ILE A 41 16.77 -15.94 -7.63
C ILE A 41 15.61 -16.50 -6.83
N PRO A 42 14.36 -16.01 -7.01
CA PRO A 42 13.20 -16.54 -6.30
C PRO A 42 12.90 -17.98 -6.73
N LEU A 43 12.47 -18.81 -5.79
CA LEU A 43 12.10 -20.19 -6.07
C LEU A 43 10.95 -20.23 -7.09
N GLY A 44 11.10 -21.02 -8.15
CA GLY A 44 10.10 -21.14 -9.24
C GLY A 44 10.30 -20.16 -10.39
N ALA A 45 11.37 -19.36 -10.37
CA ALA A 45 11.74 -18.55 -11.53
C ALA A 45 12.16 -19.44 -12.72
N THR A 46 11.74 -19.07 -13.93
CA THR A 46 12.07 -19.80 -15.17
C THR A 46 13.31 -19.27 -15.87
N GLY A 47 13.80 -18.08 -15.46
CA GLY A 47 15.02 -17.47 -15.99
C GLY A 47 16.13 -17.45 -14.94
N GLU A 48 17.35 -17.79 -15.35
CA GLU A 48 18.52 -17.83 -14.46
C GLU A 48 19.22 -16.46 -14.33
N ARG A 49 18.91 -15.52 -15.22
CA ARG A 49 19.56 -14.20 -15.21
C ARG A 49 18.88 -13.24 -14.26
N ILE A 50 19.63 -12.71 -13.31
CA ILE A 50 19.18 -11.62 -12.45
C ILE A 50 18.96 -10.38 -13.34
N PRO A 51 17.75 -9.75 -13.29
CA PRO A 51 17.47 -8.55 -14.03
C PRO A 51 18.50 -7.46 -13.70
N GLN A 52 19.11 -6.88 -14.71
CA GLN A 52 20.08 -5.78 -14.58
C GLN A 52 19.59 -4.62 -15.43
N ALA A 53 19.59 -3.41 -14.87
CA ALA A 53 19.41 -2.20 -15.65
C ALA A 53 20.74 -1.84 -16.36
N ALA A 54 20.62 -1.19 -17.52
CA ALA A 54 21.77 -0.56 -18.14
C ALA A 54 22.38 0.50 -17.21
N VAL A 55 23.69 0.61 -17.21
CA VAL A 55 24.39 1.68 -16.51
C VAL A 55 24.42 2.91 -17.42
N ALA A 56 23.95 4.04 -16.90
CA ALA A 56 23.90 5.27 -17.66
C ALA A 56 25.32 5.85 -17.85
N SER A 57 25.63 6.19 -19.09
CA SER A 57 26.79 7.03 -19.43
C SER A 57 26.27 8.46 -19.68
N ALA A 58 25.84 9.13 -18.62
CA ALA A 58 25.22 10.44 -18.77
C ALA A 58 26.24 11.56 -18.64
N GLN A 59 26.32 12.43 -19.65
CA GLN A 59 26.97 13.72 -19.56
C GLN A 59 26.25 14.59 -18.54
N THR A 60 27.01 15.37 -17.79
CA THR A 60 26.48 16.30 -16.77
C THR A 60 26.44 17.74 -17.29
N SER A 61 25.86 18.63 -16.50
CA SER A 61 25.83 20.08 -16.80
C SER A 61 27.23 20.65 -17.03
N GLN A 62 28.28 20.10 -16.44
CA GLN A 62 29.67 20.50 -16.65
C GLN A 62 30.10 20.41 -18.12
N GLU A 63 29.62 19.38 -18.81
CA GLU A 63 29.94 19.14 -20.23
C GLU A 63 28.86 19.72 -21.16
N LEU A 64 27.61 19.75 -20.73
CA LEU A 64 26.44 20.10 -21.55
C LEU A 64 26.15 21.58 -21.63
N VAL A 65 26.51 22.35 -20.60
CA VAL A 65 26.30 23.80 -20.53
C VAL A 65 27.60 24.49 -20.94
N LYS A 66 27.56 25.20 -22.06
CA LYS A 66 28.72 25.90 -22.56
C LYS A 66 28.94 27.23 -21.78
N ARG A 67 30.17 27.73 -21.83
CA ARG A 67 30.49 29.02 -21.15
C ARG A 67 29.76 30.23 -21.78
N GLU A 68 29.44 30.11 -23.07
CA GLU A 68 28.73 31.12 -23.85
C GLU A 68 27.21 31.15 -23.57
N ASP A 69 26.66 30.09 -22.94
CA ASP A 69 25.23 30.08 -22.63
C ASP A 69 24.91 31.17 -21.59
N GLU A 70 23.83 31.93 -21.84
CA GLU A 70 23.38 33.05 -20.96
C GLU A 70 23.19 32.60 -19.48
N ASP A 71 22.85 31.35 -19.27
CA ASP A 71 22.58 30.78 -17.96
C ASP A 71 23.77 29.95 -17.40
N SER A 72 24.93 29.98 -18.06
CA SER A 72 26.09 29.20 -17.63
C SER A 72 26.48 29.47 -16.18
N ALA A 73 26.47 30.74 -15.76
CA ALA A 73 26.79 31.13 -14.38
C ALA A 73 25.87 30.51 -13.33
N PHE A 74 24.59 30.28 -13.66
CA PHE A 74 23.65 29.56 -12.76
C PHE A 74 24.03 28.10 -12.60
N PHE A 75 24.29 27.39 -13.71
CA PHE A 75 24.65 25.97 -13.66
C PHE A 75 26.00 25.75 -12.97
N ARG A 76 27.00 26.61 -13.21
CA ARG A 76 28.32 26.54 -12.53
C ARG A 76 28.16 26.62 -11.02
N ARG A 77 27.33 27.58 -10.52
CA ARG A 77 27.06 27.67 -9.08
C ARG A 77 26.28 26.51 -8.50
N LEU A 78 25.40 25.83 -9.29
CA LEU A 78 24.77 24.57 -8.87
C LEU A 78 25.82 23.46 -8.71
N GLU A 79 26.76 23.38 -9.66
CA GLU A 79 27.85 22.39 -9.67
C GLU A 79 28.82 22.60 -8.49
N GLU A 80 29.15 23.84 -8.15
CA GLU A 80 29.90 24.19 -6.94
C GLU A 80 29.20 23.74 -5.67
N GLY A 81 27.85 23.75 -5.65
CA GLY A 81 27.00 23.19 -4.61
C GLY A 81 26.80 21.66 -4.70
N GLY A 82 27.50 20.97 -5.60
CA GLY A 82 27.41 19.49 -5.77
C GLY A 82 26.19 19.01 -6.57
N ILE A 83 25.42 19.90 -7.21
CA ILE A 83 24.24 19.55 -8.01
C ILE A 83 24.64 19.43 -9.48
N LEU A 84 24.77 18.19 -9.96
CA LEU A 84 25.07 17.89 -11.36
C LEU A 84 23.79 17.43 -12.07
N LEU A 85 23.38 18.12 -13.13
CA LEU A 85 22.18 17.81 -13.88
C LEU A 85 22.50 17.16 -15.22
N ASN A 86 21.77 16.13 -15.59
CA ASN A 86 21.86 15.50 -16.91
C ASN A 86 21.03 16.28 -17.96
N ARG A 87 21.14 15.89 -19.24
CA ARG A 87 20.49 16.58 -20.36
C ARG A 87 18.96 16.72 -20.20
N PRO A 88 18.16 15.68 -19.88
CA PRO A 88 16.72 15.84 -19.61
C PRO A 88 16.43 16.79 -18.44
N GLN A 89 17.20 16.69 -17.36
CA GLN A 89 17.02 17.56 -16.18
C GLN A 89 17.30 19.04 -16.54
N ILE A 90 18.38 19.33 -17.26
CA ILE A 90 18.69 20.67 -17.77
C ILE A 90 17.55 21.19 -18.65
N SER A 91 17.04 20.35 -19.56
CA SER A 91 15.93 20.71 -20.44
C SER A 91 14.65 21.06 -19.66
N ALA A 92 14.36 20.34 -18.58
CA ALA A 92 13.22 20.63 -17.71
C ALA A 92 13.41 21.90 -16.89
N VAL A 93 14.63 22.17 -16.39
CA VAL A 93 14.98 23.38 -15.67
C VAL A 93 14.88 24.63 -16.57
N ARG A 94 15.39 24.57 -17.80
CA ARG A 94 15.37 25.65 -18.78
C ARG A 94 13.99 25.95 -19.37
N HIS A 95 13.04 24.98 -19.30
CA HIS A 95 11.70 25.21 -19.86
C HIS A 95 10.94 26.26 -19.05
N HIS A 96 10.60 27.39 -19.61
CA HIS A 96 10.04 28.53 -18.86
C HIS A 96 8.64 28.96 -19.30
N LYS A 97 8.15 28.56 -20.45
CA LYS A 97 6.81 28.91 -20.98
C LYS A 97 6.02 27.67 -21.37
N GLY A 98 4.72 27.70 -21.09
CA GLY A 98 3.78 26.66 -21.46
C GLY A 98 3.79 25.41 -20.52
N PRO A 99 2.89 24.46 -20.77
CA PRO A 99 2.75 23.27 -19.93
C PRO A 99 3.91 22.28 -20.13
N LEU A 100 4.40 21.74 -19.04
CA LEU A 100 5.48 20.77 -18.99
C LEU A 100 5.11 19.57 -18.13
N LEU A 101 5.13 18.37 -18.69
CA LEU A 101 5.15 17.13 -17.94
C LEU A 101 6.60 16.64 -17.81
N THR A 102 7.09 16.53 -16.59
CA THR A 102 8.33 15.82 -16.27
C THR A 102 7.99 14.43 -15.77
N LEU A 103 8.02 13.47 -16.69
CA LEU A 103 7.76 12.07 -16.40
C LEU A 103 9.02 11.45 -15.82
N ALA A 104 9.02 11.14 -14.54
CA ALA A 104 10.23 10.84 -13.81
C ALA A 104 10.12 9.51 -13.06
N GLY A 105 11.00 8.56 -13.35
CA GLY A 105 11.06 7.29 -12.65
C GLY A 105 11.48 7.41 -11.18
N ALA A 106 11.39 6.30 -10.45
CA ALA A 106 11.86 6.24 -9.08
C ALA A 106 13.33 6.65 -8.98
N GLY A 107 13.70 7.49 -8.02
CA GLY A 107 15.09 7.90 -7.79
C GLY A 107 15.75 8.72 -8.90
N SER A 108 14.98 9.31 -9.85
CA SER A 108 15.51 10.06 -10.99
C SER A 108 15.69 11.57 -10.72
N GLY A 109 15.49 12.03 -9.48
CA GLY A 109 15.70 13.42 -9.10
C GLY A 109 14.51 14.33 -9.40
N LYS A 110 13.26 13.82 -9.34
CA LYS A 110 12.00 14.58 -9.50
C LYS A 110 12.02 15.93 -8.77
N THR A 111 12.13 15.86 -7.46
CA THR A 111 12.11 17.05 -6.58
C THR A 111 13.31 17.96 -6.85
N SER A 112 14.48 17.40 -7.17
CA SER A 112 15.67 18.20 -7.51
C SER A 112 15.46 19.05 -8.76
N VAL A 113 14.84 18.50 -9.80
CA VAL A 113 14.53 19.26 -11.03
C VAL A 113 13.54 20.40 -10.74
N LEU A 114 12.50 20.13 -9.94
CA LEU A 114 11.51 21.13 -9.55
C LEU A 114 12.16 22.27 -8.74
N ILE A 115 13.03 21.92 -7.79
CA ILE A 115 13.81 22.88 -6.98
C ILE A 115 14.76 23.70 -7.86
N CYS A 116 15.58 23.06 -8.72
CA CYS A 116 16.51 23.75 -9.61
C CYS A 116 15.78 24.65 -10.61
N ARG A 117 14.62 24.23 -11.13
CA ARG A 117 13.78 25.09 -11.97
C ARG A 117 13.27 26.32 -11.21
N THR A 118 12.89 26.17 -9.93
CA THR A 118 12.50 27.29 -9.09
C THR A 118 13.63 28.31 -8.99
N GLY A 119 14.86 27.86 -8.66
CA GLY A 119 16.03 28.71 -8.62
C GLY A 119 16.34 29.38 -9.97
N TYR A 120 16.19 28.65 -11.07
CA TYR A 120 16.37 29.16 -12.42
C TYR A 120 15.38 30.28 -12.76
N LEU A 121 14.10 30.10 -12.44
CA LEU A 121 13.06 31.12 -12.66
C LEU A 121 13.36 32.40 -11.85
N LEU A 122 13.79 32.24 -10.59
CA LEU A 122 14.15 33.37 -9.73
C LEU A 122 15.42 34.10 -10.22
N SER A 123 16.53 33.35 -10.40
CA SER A 123 17.87 33.92 -10.57
C SER A 123 18.19 34.27 -12.03
N VAL A 124 17.68 33.53 -13.01
CA VAL A 124 17.99 33.71 -14.43
C VAL A 124 16.87 34.45 -15.16
N ARG A 125 15.62 34.14 -14.85
CA ARG A 125 14.45 34.72 -15.51
C ARG A 125 13.89 35.93 -14.77
N GLY A 126 14.39 36.26 -13.58
CA GLY A 126 13.95 37.42 -12.79
C GLY A 126 12.49 37.35 -12.33
N VAL A 127 11.92 36.16 -12.26
CA VAL A 127 10.53 35.93 -11.79
C VAL A 127 10.45 36.28 -10.32
N SER A 128 9.45 37.08 -9.92
CA SER A 128 9.24 37.39 -8.50
C SER A 128 8.87 36.11 -7.72
N PRO A 129 9.44 35.87 -6.52
CA PRO A 129 9.08 34.72 -5.69
C PRO A 129 7.58 34.61 -5.39
N SER A 130 6.88 35.74 -5.30
CA SER A 130 5.42 35.79 -5.07
C SER A 130 4.59 35.32 -6.26
N GLN A 131 5.20 35.17 -7.44
CA GLN A 131 4.54 34.65 -8.65
C GLN A 131 4.68 33.13 -8.84
N LEU A 132 5.38 32.46 -7.92
CA LEU A 132 5.61 31.01 -7.96
C LEU A 132 4.72 30.29 -6.94
N LEU A 133 4.01 29.28 -7.42
CA LEU A 133 3.21 28.37 -6.59
C LEU A 133 3.69 26.94 -6.78
N LEU A 134 4.22 26.33 -5.71
CA LEU A 134 4.64 24.94 -5.65
C LEU A 134 3.66 24.17 -4.76
N LEU A 135 3.06 23.13 -5.31
CA LEU A 135 2.10 22.27 -4.60
C LEU A 135 2.65 20.85 -4.49
N THR A 136 2.50 20.27 -3.30
CA THR A 136 2.89 18.90 -3.02
C THR A 136 1.87 18.20 -2.11
N PHE A 137 2.00 16.88 -1.90
CA PHE A 137 1.04 16.10 -1.11
C PHE A 137 1.35 16.05 0.38
N SER A 138 2.60 16.21 0.81
CA SER A 138 2.96 16.10 2.23
C SER A 138 3.61 17.37 2.78
N SER A 139 3.34 17.66 4.06
CA SER A 139 3.95 18.78 4.76
C SER A 139 5.47 18.65 4.88
N LYS A 140 5.97 17.39 5.01
CA LYS A 140 7.40 17.10 5.01
C LYS A 140 8.05 17.47 3.68
N ALA A 141 7.45 17.07 2.54
CA ALA A 141 7.97 17.44 1.22
C ALA A 141 7.95 18.96 0.99
N ALA A 142 6.89 19.66 1.44
CA ALA A 142 6.82 21.12 1.36
C ALA A 142 7.91 21.80 2.20
N ALA A 143 8.22 21.28 3.38
CA ALA A 143 9.31 21.79 4.23
C ALA A 143 10.67 21.55 3.58
N GLU A 144 10.94 20.33 3.13
CA GLU A 144 12.18 19.97 2.42
C GLU A 144 12.39 20.82 1.16
N MET A 145 11.33 21.06 0.37
CA MET A 145 11.41 21.94 -0.78
C MET A 145 11.88 23.35 -0.39
N ARG A 146 11.29 23.95 0.64
CA ARG A 146 11.69 25.28 1.09
C ARG A 146 13.14 25.32 1.58
N GLU A 147 13.56 24.34 2.37
CA GLU A 147 14.93 24.22 2.86
C GLU A 147 15.92 24.12 1.70
N ARG A 148 15.66 23.23 0.74
CA ARG A 148 16.53 23.02 -0.41
C ARG A 148 16.54 24.20 -1.38
N ILE A 149 15.41 24.92 -1.55
CA ILE A 149 15.36 26.15 -2.34
C ILE A 149 16.19 27.25 -1.69
N ALA A 150 16.19 27.35 -0.35
CA ALA A 150 17.01 28.33 0.38
C ALA A 150 18.52 28.14 0.19
N LEU A 151 18.95 26.93 -0.18
CA LEU A 151 20.35 26.61 -0.45
C LEU A 151 20.76 26.86 -1.90
N LEU A 152 19.83 27.26 -2.78
CA LEU A 152 20.15 27.48 -4.18
C LEU A 152 20.92 28.79 -4.40
N PRO A 153 21.84 28.83 -5.38
CA PRO A 153 22.58 30.01 -5.71
C PRO A 153 21.67 31.18 -6.13
N GLY A 154 21.87 32.35 -5.51
CA GLY A 154 21.12 33.55 -5.83
C GLY A 154 19.70 33.60 -5.27
N VAL A 155 19.33 32.69 -4.37
CA VAL A 155 18.06 32.70 -3.64
C VAL A 155 18.32 33.08 -2.19
N GLY A 156 17.68 34.16 -1.71
CA GLY A 156 17.81 34.60 -0.32
C GLY A 156 16.65 34.15 0.59
N PRO A 157 16.80 34.22 1.93
CA PRO A 157 15.72 33.90 2.86
C PRO A 157 14.44 34.71 2.62
N ALA A 158 14.56 35.97 2.19
CA ALA A 158 13.43 36.83 1.83
C ALA A 158 12.67 36.33 0.59
N ASP A 159 13.33 35.64 -0.33
CA ASP A 159 12.70 35.06 -1.51
C ASP A 159 11.88 33.81 -1.11
N VAL A 160 12.48 32.97 -0.27
CA VAL A 160 11.80 31.77 0.25
C VAL A 160 10.57 32.12 1.10
N ALA A 161 10.63 33.21 1.89
CA ALA A 161 9.51 33.69 2.68
C ALA A 161 8.33 34.16 1.81
N ARG A 162 8.59 34.70 0.63
CA ARG A 162 7.56 35.18 -0.33
C ARG A 162 7.04 34.06 -1.24
N LEU A 163 7.81 33.00 -1.44
CA LEU A 163 7.45 31.84 -2.25
C LEU A 163 6.32 31.06 -1.59
N GLN A 164 5.40 30.55 -2.40
CA GLN A 164 4.36 29.61 -1.93
C GLN A 164 4.76 28.17 -2.27
N ALA A 165 5.46 27.49 -1.36
CA ALA A 165 5.70 26.04 -1.41
C ALA A 165 4.91 25.37 -0.27
N ARG A 166 3.79 24.72 -0.60
CA ARG A 166 2.80 24.23 0.37
C ARG A 166 2.17 22.91 -0.10
N THR A 167 1.47 22.24 0.83
CA THR A 167 0.52 21.21 0.43
C THR A 167 -0.74 21.86 -0.16
N PHE A 168 -1.51 21.11 -0.95
CA PHE A 168 -2.82 21.56 -1.47
C PHE A 168 -3.69 22.15 -0.35
N HIS A 169 -3.95 21.36 0.70
CA HIS A 169 -4.78 21.79 1.82
C HIS A 169 -4.24 23.03 2.53
N SER A 170 -2.94 23.09 2.80
CA SER A 170 -2.31 24.23 3.46
C SER A 170 -2.39 25.51 2.62
N PHE A 171 -2.24 25.40 1.29
CA PHE A 171 -2.36 26.55 0.40
C PHE A 171 -3.80 27.07 0.35
N PHE A 172 -4.78 26.19 0.13
CA PHE A 172 -6.17 26.60 0.02
C PHE A 172 -6.76 27.03 1.36
N LEU A 173 -6.36 26.46 2.47
CA LEU A 173 -6.71 26.96 3.79
C LEU A 173 -6.16 28.38 4.02
N PHE A 174 -4.89 28.62 3.70
CA PHE A 174 -4.30 29.96 3.77
C PHE A 174 -5.07 30.96 2.90
N PHE A 175 -5.44 30.56 1.68
CA PHE A 175 -6.26 31.36 0.77
C PHE A 175 -7.62 31.68 1.38
N LEU A 176 -8.35 30.67 1.85
CA LEU A 176 -9.69 30.84 2.45
C LEU A 176 -9.68 31.71 3.72
N ARG A 177 -8.65 31.57 4.57
CA ARG A 177 -8.47 32.43 5.76
C ARG A 177 -8.33 33.91 5.37
N ARG A 178 -7.64 34.20 4.28
CA ARG A 178 -7.54 35.56 3.75
C ARG A 178 -8.85 36.09 3.14
N GLN A 179 -9.75 35.19 2.75
CA GLN A 179 -11.09 35.52 2.27
C GLN A 179 -12.13 35.58 3.40
N GLY A 180 -11.71 35.49 4.68
CA GLY A 180 -12.59 35.61 5.83
C GLY A 180 -13.17 34.30 6.34
N LEU A 181 -12.72 33.14 5.90
CA LEU A 181 -13.15 31.86 6.47
C LEU A 181 -12.75 31.79 7.95
N GLN A 182 -13.73 31.66 8.85
CA GLN A 182 -13.51 31.61 10.30
C GLN A 182 -13.68 30.21 10.89
N GLN A 183 -14.35 29.28 10.19
CA GLN A 183 -14.63 27.93 10.67
C GLN A 183 -13.37 27.22 11.14
N GLU A 184 -13.49 26.53 12.26
CA GLU A 184 -12.41 25.72 12.81
C GLU A 184 -12.29 24.38 12.09
N ILE A 185 -11.04 23.91 11.89
CA ILE A 185 -10.81 22.60 11.27
C ILE A 185 -11.04 21.51 12.30
N PHE A 186 -12.00 20.65 12.01
CA PHE A 186 -12.30 19.44 12.78
C PHE A 186 -11.42 18.30 12.29
N SER A 187 -10.13 18.30 12.68
CA SER A 187 -9.09 17.39 12.18
C SER A 187 -8.76 16.24 13.13
N GLU A 188 -9.21 16.27 14.37
CA GLU A 188 -8.89 15.27 15.37
C GLU A 188 -9.71 13.98 15.12
N THR A 189 -9.07 12.99 14.48
CA THR A 189 -9.70 11.72 14.08
C THR A 189 -10.46 11.05 15.23
N ARG A 190 -9.91 11.08 16.45
CA ARG A 190 -10.58 10.49 17.63
C ARG A 190 -11.92 11.17 17.92
N ARG A 191 -12.00 12.50 17.80
CA ARG A 191 -13.25 13.24 18.01
C ARG A 191 -14.26 12.98 16.90
N GLN A 192 -13.80 12.90 15.64
CA GLN A 192 -14.66 12.53 14.52
C GLN A 192 -15.27 11.14 14.74
N HIS A 193 -14.48 10.16 15.19
CA HIS A 193 -14.95 8.81 15.50
C HIS A 193 -15.97 8.79 16.65
N ILE A 194 -15.73 9.59 17.72
CA ILE A 194 -16.69 9.70 18.84
C ILE A 194 -18.02 10.27 18.35
N LEU A 195 -18.00 11.34 17.55
CA LEU A 195 -19.19 11.96 16.99
C LEU A 195 -19.98 10.98 16.10
N LEU A 196 -19.31 10.28 15.18
CA LEU A 196 -19.98 9.28 14.33
C LEU A 196 -20.62 8.16 15.16
N LYS A 197 -19.93 7.68 16.20
CA LYS A 197 -20.49 6.69 17.14
C LYS A 197 -21.69 7.25 17.93
N GLN A 198 -21.71 8.53 18.26
CA GLN A 198 -22.84 9.19 18.88
C GLN A 198 -24.01 9.29 17.91
N ILE A 199 -23.82 9.74 16.68
CA ILE A 199 -24.83 9.82 15.63
C ILE A 199 -25.48 8.45 15.39
N MET A 200 -24.68 7.38 15.30
CA MET A 200 -25.21 6.02 15.17
C MET A 200 -26.16 5.66 16.33
N ARG A 201 -25.82 6.02 17.58
CA ARG A 201 -26.70 5.79 18.74
C ARG A 201 -28.00 6.59 18.65
N GLU A 202 -27.94 7.85 18.24
CA GLU A 202 -29.12 8.73 18.08
C GLU A 202 -30.07 8.18 17.02
N LEU A 203 -29.53 7.55 15.97
CA LEU A 203 -30.30 6.82 14.96
C LEU A 203 -30.83 5.44 15.43
N GLY A 204 -30.58 5.06 16.69
CA GLY A 204 -30.95 3.74 17.20
C GLY A 204 -30.09 2.58 16.69
N LEU A 205 -28.97 2.88 16.03
CA LEU A 205 -28.03 1.88 15.54
C LEU A 205 -27.02 1.48 16.64
N PRO A 206 -26.46 0.27 16.58
CA PRO A 206 -25.32 -0.09 17.41
C PRO A 206 -24.16 0.92 17.18
N LYS A 207 -23.47 1.32 18.25
CA LYS A 207 -22.34 2.28 18.14
C LYS A 207 -21.18 1.81 17.23
N ASP A 208 -21.14 0.53 16.98
CA ASP A 208 -20.14 -0.15 16.14
C ASP A 208 -20.78 -0.73 14.86
N ALA A 209 -21.95 -0.21 14.43
CA ALA A 209 -22.64 -0.67 13.22
C ALA A 209 -21.78 -0.47 11.96
N TYR A 210 -21.08 0.66 11.91
CA TYR A 210 -20.17 1.00 10.83
C TYR A 210 -18.84 1.52 11.41
N PRO A 211 -17.68 1.06 10.91
CA PRO A 211 -16.39 1.64 11.29
C PRO A 211 -16.34 3.12 10.89
N PRO A 212 -16.04 4.05 11.84
CA PRO A 212 -15.96 5.47 11.53
C PRO A 212 -15.01 5.80 10.39
N GLU A 213 -13.91 5.05 10.27
CA GLU A 213 -12.91 5.20 9.20
C GLU A 213 -13.51 4.96 7.82
N THR A 214 -14.40 3.97 7.70
CA THR A 214 -15.09 3.67 6.44
C THR A 214 -16.06 4.79 6.06
N LEU A 215 -16.81 5.33 7.04
CA LEU A 215 -17.73 6.46 6.83
C LEU A 215 -16.97 7.71 6.39
N LEU A 216 -15.87 8.05 7.06
CA LEU A 216 -15.02 9.18 6.68
C LEU A 216 -14.36 8.99 5.32
N SER A 217 -13.92 7.78 4.99
CA SER A 217 -13.34 7.47 3.67
C SER A 217 -14.36 7.60 2.54
N LEU A 218 -15.60 7.16 2.78
CA LEU A 218 -16.71 7.32 1.82
C LEU A 218 -17.03 8.81 1.59
N LEU A 219 -17.11 9.60 2.66
CA LEU A 219 -17.34 11.04 2.59
C LEU A 219 -16.21 11.75 1.85
N SER A 220 -14.95 11.44 2.18
CA SER A 220 -13.78 11.99 1.53
C SER A 220 -13.78 11.67 0.02
N SER A 221 -14.02 10.42 -0.34
CA SER A 221 -14.13 10.01 -1.75
C SER A 221 -15.22 10.78 -2.51
N CYS A 222 -16.37 10.99 -1.88
CA CYS A 222 -17.47 11.78 -2.44
C CYS A 222 -17.01 13.23 -2.70
N LYS A 223 -16.46 13.91 -1.70
CA LYS A 223 -16.00 15.30 -1.79
C LYS A 223 -14.86 15.49 -2.79
N MET A 224 -13.88 14.57 -2.82
CA MET A 224 -12.74 14.63 -3.75
C MET A 224 -13.16 14.43 -5.22
N ASN A 225 -14.32 13.83 -5.46
CA ASN A 225 -14.96 13.74 -6.78
C ASN A 225 -15.99 14.86 -7.02
N MET A 226 -15.97 15.92 -6.20
CA MET A 226 -16.90 17.06 -6.30
C MET A 226 -18.39 16.69 -6.11
N GLY A 227 -18.66 15.56 -5.47
CA GLY A 227 -19.99 15.09 -5.12
C GLY A 227 -20.49 15.70 -3.81
N THR A 228 -21.76 15.40 -3.48
CA THR A 228 -22.41 15.76 -2.23
C THR A 228 -22.96 14.50 -1.56
N VAL A 229 -23.22 14.57 -0.25
CA VAL A 229 -23.73 13.42 0.51
C VAL A 229 -25.12 12.99 0.01
N GLU A 230 -25.93 13.94 -0.45
CA GLU A 230 -27.26 13.67 -1.03
C GLU A 230 -27.18 12.78 -2.28
N GLY A 231 -26.07 12.84 -3.02
CA GLY A 231 -25.80 12.02 -4.22
C GLY A 231 -25.31 10.60 -3.92
N LEU A 232 -25.12 10.22 -2.67
CA LEU A 232 -24.71 8.86 -2.30
C LEU A 232 -25.82 7.84 -2.59
N PRO A 233 -25.46 6.58 -2.93
CA PRO A 233 -26.43 5.54 -3.24
C PRO A 233 -27.34 5.19 -2.07
N GLU A 234 -28.58 4.76 -2.38
CA GLU A 234 -29.63 4.37 -1.42
C GLU A 234 -30.27 3.01 -1.79
N GLY A 235 -29.58 2.18 -2.54
CA GLY A 235 -30.11 0.91 -3.05
C GLY A 235 -30.31 -0.16 -1.98
N THR A 236 -29.52 -0.11 -0.91
CA THR A 236 -29.54 -1.06 0.20
C THR A 236 -29.84 -0.36 1.52
N THR A 237 -30.26 -1.13 2.54
CA THR A 237 -30.46 -0.60 3.91
C THR A 237 -29.16 -0.01 4.47
N ALA A 238 -28.02 -0.68 4.24
CA ALA A 238 -26.74 -0.20 4.69
C ALA A 238 -26.33 1.13 4.03
N GLU A 239 -26.57 1.29 2.72
CA GLU A 239 -26.33 2.55 2.01
C GLU A 239 -27.16 3.71 2.56
N LYS A 240 -28.46 3.48 2.82
CA LYS A 240 -29.34 4.47 3.44
C LYS A 240 -28.87 4.88 4.83
N GLU A 241 -28.52 3.91 5.68
CA GLU A 241 -28.02 4.18 7.02
C GLU A 241 -26.70 4.98 6.97
N MET A 242 -25.74 4.59 6.14
CA MET A 242 -24.46 5.31 6.00
C MET A 242 -24.69 6.74 5.48
N LYS A 243 -25.57 6.93 4.49
CA LYS A 243 -25.93 8.25 3.99
C LYS A 243 -26.53 9.11 5.09
N SER A 244 -27.53 8.60 5.84
CA SER A 244 -28.15 9.35 6.94
C SER A 244 -27.16 9.72 8.05
N ILE A 245 -26.23 8.84 8.39
CA ILE A 245 -25.15 9.14 9.34
C ILE A 245 -24.29 10.30 8.84
N LEU A 246 -23.91 10.28 7.56
CA LEU A 246 -23.06 11.31 6.96
C LEU A 246 -23.79 12.64 6.77
N GLU A 247 -25.09 12.64 6.45
CA GLU A 247 -25.91 13.86 6.40
C GLU A 247 -25.95 14.55 7.77
N ILE A 248 -26.19 13.79 8.85
CA ILE A 248 -26.19 14.34 10.22
C ILE A 248 -24.80 14.83 10.60
N TYR A 249 -23.73 14.12 10.22
CA TYR A 249 -22.34 14.52 10.47
C TYR A 249 -22.00 15.85 9.76
N GLU A 250 -22.38 16.00 8.48
CA GLU A 250 -22.18 17.24 7.73
C GLU A 250 -23.00 18.40 8.34
N GLN A 251 -24.25 18.16 8.72
CA GLN A 251 -25.12 19.16 9.36
C GLN A 251 -24.52 19.58 10.72
N TRP A 252 -24.06 18.62 11.53
CA TRP A 252 -23.41 18.93 12.81
C TRP A 252 -22.19 19.83 12.62
N LYS A 253 -21.37 19.61 11.58
CA LYS A 253 -20.23 20.49 11.28
C LYS A 253 -20.69 21.92 10.98
N LEU A 254 -21.74 22.07 10.18
CA LEU A 254 -22.30 23.40 9.86
C LEU A 254 -22.80 24.10 11.12
N ASP A 255 -23.56 23.43 11.96
CA ASP A 255 -24.15 23.97 13.19
C ASP A 255 -23.10 24.37 14.23
N ASN A 256 -21.94 23.69 14.23
CA ASN A 256 -20.84 23.94 15.15
C ASN A 256 -19.68 24.76 14.54
N PHE A 257 -19.88 25.39 13.36
CA PHE A 257 -18.87 26.18 12.68
C PHE A 257 -17.56 25.42 12.44
N LYS A 258 -17.67 24.14 12.06
CA LYS A 258 -16.53 23.26 11.76
C LYS A 258 -16.47 22.92 10.27
N ILE A 259 -15.26 22.67 9.78
CA ILE A 259 -14.99 22.09 8.47
C ILE A 259 -13.95 20.98 8.64
N ASP A 260 -13.95 19.97 7.78
CA ASP A 260 -12.85 19.01 7.69
C ASP A 260 -11.82 19.41 6.62
N PHE A 261 -10.79 18.61 6.44
CA PHE A 261 -9.77 18.92 5.45
C PHE A 261 -10.30 18.88 4.02
N ASP A 262 -11.23 17.98 3.70
CA ASP A 262 -11.80 17.87 2.36
C ASP A 262 -12.67 19.09 2.02
N ASP A 263 -13.36 19.64 3.01
CA ASP A 263 -14.14 20.88 2.86
C ASP A 263 -13.26 22.06 2.43
N VAL A 264 -12.02 22.11 2.88
CA VAL A 264 -11.10 23.21 2.52
C VAL A 264 -10.95 23.31 1.00
N LEU A 265 -10.74 22.17 0.32
CA LEU A 265 -10.59 22.15 -1.14
C LEU A 265 -11.91 22.42 -1.84
N LEU A 266 -13.00 21.83 -1.35
CA LEU A 266 -14.33 21.96 -1.95
C LEU A 266 -14.87 23.40 -1.84
N ILE A 267 -14.70 24.04 -0.68
CA ILE A 267 -15.08 25.44 -0.47
C ILE A 267 -14.23 26.36 -1.38
N ALA A 268 -12.94 26.12 -1.47
CA ALA A 268 -12.07 26.90 -2.35
C ALA A 268 -12.50 26.77 -3.82
N TYR A 269 -12.81 25.56 -4.28
CA TYR A 269 -13.30 25.31 -5.63
C TYR A 269 -14.61 26.05 -5.93
N ARG A 270 -15.61 25.93 -5.03
CA ARG A 270 -16.90 26.64 -5.15
C ARG A 270 -16.71 28.14 -5.17
N MET A 271 -15.93 28.68 -4.22
CA MET A 271 -15.66 30.12 -4.12
C MET A 271 -15.00 30.66 -5.39
N LEU A 272 -14.00 29.97 -5.95
CA LEU A 272 -13.33 30.42 -7.18
C LEU A 272 -14.22 30.30 -8.41
N LYS A 273 -15.14 29.35 -8.44
CA LYS A 273 -16.12 29.19 -9.52
C LYS A 273 -17.21 30.27 -9.48
N GLU A 274 -17.64 30.67 -8.29
CA GLU A 274 -18.69 31.66 -8.06
C GLU A 274 -18.17 33.11 -8.13
N ARG A 275 -16.84 33.33 -7.93
CA ARG A 275 -16.21 34.64 -7.89
C ARG A 275 -15.08 34.77 -8.93
N PRO A 276 -15.40 35.04 -10.21
CA PRO A 276 -14.40 35.11 -11.30
C PRO A 276 -13.31 36.15 -11.06
N THR A 277 -13.62 37.27 -10.40
CA THR A 277 -12.64 38.32 -10.07
C THR A 277 -11.56 37.81 -9.13
N LEU A 278 -11.94 37.02 -8.11
CA LEU A 278 -11.01 36.40 -7.18
C LEU A 278 -10.12 35.37 -7.86
N LEU A 279 -10.68 34.61 -8.81
CA LEU A 279 -9.91 33.68 -9.63
C LEU A 279 -8.88 34.44 -10.49
N GLN A 280 -9.28 35.56 -11.13
CA GLN A 280 -8.37 36.39 -11.92
C GLN A 280 -7.21 36.94 -11.07
N GLU A 281 -7.47 37.37 -9.83
CA GLU A 281 -6.42 37.79 -8.90
C GLU A 281 -5.39 36.69 -8.65
N LEU A 282 -5.82 35.44 -8.44
CA LEU A 282 -4.93 34.29 -8.28
C LEU A 282 -4.14 34.00 -9.56
N GLN A 283 -4.78 34.07 -10.73
CA GLN A 283 -4.17 33.85 -12.04
C GLN A 283 -3.10 34.91 -12.35
N MET A 284 -3.35 36.16 -12.03
CA MET A 284 -2.39 37.26 -12.18
C MET A 284 -1.24 37.15 -11.17
N ARG A 285 -1.52 36.66 -9.99
CA ARG A 285 -0.52 36.48 -8.94
C ARG A 285 0.41 35.32 -9.19
N TYR A 286 -0.13 34.13 -9.55
CA TYR A 286 0.65 32.91 -9.72
C TYR A 286 0.88 32.60 -11.20
N LEU A 287 1.93 33.22 -11.75
CA LEU A 287 2.26 33.05 -13.18
C LEU A 287 2.89 31.69 -13.49
N TYR A 288 3.46 31.03 -12.49
CA TYR A 288 4.07 29.70 -12.62
C TYR A 288 3.52 28.78 -11.52
N VAL A 289 2.91 27.71 -11.93
CA VAL A 289 2.37 26.65 -11.05
C VAL A 289 3.18 25.39 -11.25
N MET A 290 3.66 24.81 -10.17
CA MET A 290 4.43 23.56 -10.17
C MET A 290 3.79 22.56 -9.21
N VAL A 291 3.57 21.33 -9.67
CA VAL A 291 2.93 20.26 -8.87
C VAL A 291 3.85 19.05 -8.83
N ASP A 292 4.25 18.65 -7.64
CA ASP A 292 5.00 17.41 -7.40
C ASP A 292 4.05 16.23 -7.16
N GLU A 293 4.51 15.01 -7.41
CA GLU A 293 3.76 13.75 -7.28
C GLU A 293 2.40 13.78 -8.00
N PHE A 294 2.36 14.38 -9.20
CA PHE A 294 1.11 14.66 -9.93
C PHE A 294 0.25 13.43 -10.23
N GLN A 295 0.83 12.23 -10.26
CA GLN A 295 0.10 10.97 -10.45
C GLN A 295 -0.89 10.65 -9.29
N ASP A 296 -0.78 11.34 -8.15
CA ASP A 296 -1.65 11.15 -6.99
C ASP A 296 -2.78 12.20 -6.92
N THR A 297 -2.88 13.05 -7.92
CA THR A 297 -3.87 14.14 -7.98
C THR A 297 -5.27 13.58 -8.17
N ASN A 298 -6.22 13.99 -7.33
CA ASN A 298 -7.65 13.73 -7.48
C ASN A 298 -8.36 14.75 -8.37
N ALA A 299 -9.64 14.52 -8.68
CA ALA A 299 -10.39 15.38 -9.58
C ALA A 299 -10.51 16.83 -9.08
N LEU A 300 -10.77 17.02 -7.80
CA LEU A 300 -10.92 18.35 -7.20
C LEU A 300 -9.60 19.14 -7.21
N GLN A 301 -8.50 18.49 -6.86
CA GLN A 301 -7.16 19.09 -6.92
C GLN A 301 -6.77 19.46 -8.35
N TYR A 302 -7.06 18.58 -9.32
CA TYR A 302 -6.80 18.84 -10.72
C TYR A 302 -7.57 20.07 -11.23
N GLU A 303 -8.87 20.17 -10.95
CA GLU A 303 -9.66 21.33 -11.37
C GLU A 303 -9.16 22.64 -10.73
N LEU A 304 -8.79 22.63 -9.45
CA LEU A 304 -8.21 23.78 -8.78
C LEU A 304 -6.89 24.24 -9.42
N VAL A 305 -5.98 23.31 -9.75
CA VAL A 305 -4.72 23.61 -10.44
C VAL A 305 -5.00 24.17 -11.84
N LYS A 306 -5.90 23.55 -12.57
CA LYS A 306 -6.30 23.97 -13.92
C LYS A 306 -6.87 25.40 -13.93
N MET A 307 -7.75 25.73 -12.96
CA MET A 307 -8.32 27.07 -12.82
C MET A 307 -7.22 28.10 -12.56
N ILE A 308 -6.28 27.87 -11.66
CA ILE A 308 -5.21 28.83 -11.32
C ILE A 308 -4.21 28.96 -12.47
N ALA A 309 -3.84 27.88 -13.14
CA ALA A 309 -2.84 27.89 -14.21
C ALA A 309 -3.35 28.54 -15.52
N HIS A 310 -4.65 28.65 -15.71
CA HIS A 310 -5.27 29.35 -16.85
C HIS A 310 -5.15 30.89 -16.68
N PRO A 311 -4.98 31.68 -17.76
CA PRO A 311 -4.80 31.31 -19.17
C PRO A 311 -3.34 31.08 -19.59
N GLN A 312 -2.35 31.38 -18.71
CA GLN A 312 -0.92 31.35 -19.07
C GLN A 312 -0.41 29.93 -19.32
N HIS A 313 -1.00 28.92 -18.65
CA HIS A 313 -0.62 27.52 -18.72
C HIS A 313 0.87 27.24 -18.47
N ASN A 314 1.56 28.14 -17.70
CA ASN A 314 2.92 27.85 -17.25
C ASN A 314 2.87 26.84 -16.10
N LEU A 315 2.36 25.67 -16.41
CA LEU A 315 2.13 24.57 -15.49
C LEU A 315 3.22 23.53 -15.70
N MET A 316 4.05 23.30 -14.68
CA MET A 316 4.92 22.14 -14.64
C MET A 316 4.33 21.09 -13.70
N VAL A 317 4.15 19.89 -14.19
CA VAL A 317 3.81 18.75 -13.35
C VAL A 317 4.96 17.73 -13.37
N VAL A 318 5.28 17.19 -12.20
CA VAL A 318 6.30 16.17 -12.02
C VAL A 318 5.65 14.95 -11.41
N GLY A 319 5.91 13.78 -11.96
CA GLY A 319 5.30 12.56 -11.45
C GLY A 319 5.83 11.28 -12.08
N ASP A 320 5.42 10.16 -11.50
CA ASP A 320 5.73 8.81 -11.95
C ASP A 320 4.44 7.99 -12.04
N ASP A 321 3.95 7.75 -13.23
CA ASP A 321 2.74 6.95 -13.46
C ASP A 321 2.86 5.51 -12.98
N ASP A 322 4.10 4.98 -12.89
CA ASP A 322 4.40 3.68 -12.31
C ASP A 322 4.31 3.67 -10.76
N GLN A 323 4.13 4.82 -10.11
CA GLN A 323 3.94 4.96 -8.67
C GLN A 323 2.53 5.43 -8.28
N THR A 324 1.54 5.32 -9.18
CA THR A 324 0.13 5.60 -8.86
C THR A 324 -0.44 4.44 -8.03
N ILE A 325 -0.54 4.65 -6.72
CA ILE A 325 -0.97 3.63 -5.73
C ILE A 325 -2.04 4.14 -4.76
N TYR A 326 -2.63 5.31 -5.03
CA TYR A 326 -3.66 5.94 -4.19
C TYR A 326 -5.01 6.08 -4.91
N SER A 327 -5.32 5.16 -5.85
CA SER A 327 -6.61 5.19 -6.56
C SER A 327 -7.79 5.06 -5.59
N PHE A 328 -7.63 4.34 -4.48
CA PHE A 328 -8.63 4.24 -3.41
C PHE A 328 -8.91 5.59 -2.69
N ASN A 329 -7.96 6.54 -2.73
CA ASN A 329 -8.12 7.92 -2.23
C ASN A 329 -8.57 8.90 -3.33
N GLY A 330 -9.06 8.39 -4.47
CA GLY A 330 -9.55 9.21 -5.58
C GLY A 330 -8.48 9.73 -6.55
N ALA A 331 -7.22 9.29 -6.43
CA ALA A 331 -6.19 9.62 -7.41
C ALA A 331 -6.55 9.07 -8.80
N ARG A 332 -6.35 9.89 -9.83
CA ARG A 332 -6.67 9.56 -11.23
C ARG A 332 -5.42 9.56 -12.09
N SER A 333 -4.96 8.38 -12.46
CA SER A 333 -3.80 8.20 -13.35
C SER A 333 -4.00 8.81 -14.73
N GLU A 334 -5.26 9.01 -15.18
CA GLU A 334 -5.59 9.62 -16.45
C GLU A 334 -4.95 11.02 -16.61
N PHE A 335 -4.86 11.80 -15.53
CA PHE A 335 -4.30 13.17 -15.61
C PHE A 335 -2.82 13.18 -16.03
N ILE A 336 -2.02 12.24 -15.56
CA ILE A 336 -0.60 12.13 -15.99
C ILE A 336 -0.46 11.37 -17.32
N LEU A 337 -1.29 10.34 -17.54
CA LEU A 337 -1.23 9.53 -18.76
C LEU A 337 -1.70 10.31 -20.00
N GLU A 338 -2.69 11.17 -19.85
CA GLU A 338 -3.32 11.92 -20.94
C GLU A 338 -2.95 13.42 -20.93
N PHE A 339 -1.87 13.80 -20.26
CA PHE A 339 -1.51 15.20 -20.05
C PHE A 339 -1.44 16.04 -21.35
N GLU A 340 -0.91 15.47 -22.44
CA GLU A 340 -0.82 16.15 -23.74
C GLU A 340 -2.18 16.36 -24.40
N LYS A 341 -3.18 15.50 -24.11
CA LYS A 341 -4.55 15.70 -24.54
C LYS A 341 -5.24 16.82 -23.74
N LEU A 342 -4.95 16.87 -22.43
CA LEU A 342 -5.50 17.88 -21.52
C LEU A 342 -4.88 19.27 -21.76
N TYR A 343 -3.60 19.30 -22.14
CA TYR A 343 -2.84 20.51 -22.43
C TYR A 343 -2.18 20.41 -23.81
N PRO A 344 -2.89 20.75 -24.91
CA PRO A 344 -2.30 20.74 -26.24
C PRO A 344 -1.05 21.62 -26.33
N GLY A 345 0.00 21.08 -26.93
CA GLY A 345 1.32 21.73 -26.98
C GLY A 345 2.19 21.55 -25.75
N ALA A 346 1.78 20.72 -24.80
CA ALA A 346 2.60 20.36 -23.64
C ALA A 346 3.90 19.69 -24.08
N ARG A 347 4.99 20.08 -23.44
CA ARG A 347 6.27 19.38 -23.57
C ARG A 347 6.35 18.25 -22.57
N VAL A 348 6.77 17.06 -23.01
CA VAL A 348 7.04 15.91 -22.14
C VAL A 348 8.53 15.65 -22.10
N ILE A 349 9.08 15.58 -20.89
CA ILE A 349 10.50 15.26 -20.63
C ILE A 349 10.55 14.06 -19.70
N THR A 350 11.20 12.99 -20.14
CA THR A 350 11.36 11.77 -19.34
C THR A 350 12.70 11.78 -18.61
N LEU A 351 12.68 11.56 -17.29
CA LEU A 351 13.86 11.35 -16.45
C LEU A 351 13.98 9.85 -16.19
N ASP A 352 14.87 9.20 -16.89
CA ASP A 352 15.04 7.72 -16.91
C ASP A 352 16.29 7.22 -16.19
N ILE A 353 17.10 8.11 -15.57
CA ILE A 353 18.29 7.70 -14.83
C ILE A 353 17.99 7.67 -13.33
N ASN A 354 18.13 6.51 -12.72
CA ASN A 354 17.98 6.31 -11.28
C ASN A 354 19.32 6.52 -10.57
N TYR A 355 19.38 7.49 -9.66
CA TYR A 355 20.54 7.83 -8.83
C TYR A 355 20.53 7.16 -7.45
N ARG A 356 19.40 6.53 -7.07
CA ARG A 356 19.19 5.93 -5.75
C ARG A 356 19.86 4.57 -5.61
N SER A 357 19.53 3.65 -6.49
CA SER A 357 19.77 2.20 -6.34
C SER A 357 20.79 1.66 -7.35
N GLY A 358 21.38 0.51 -7.04
CA GLY A 358 22.26 -0.21 -7.95
C GLY A 358 21.51 -0.89 -9.11
N PRO A 359 22.27 -1.33 -10.16
CA PRO A 359 21.68 -1.86 -11.41
C PRO A 359 20.75 -3.06 -11.21
N ALA A 360 20.99 -3.93 -10.24
CA ALA A 360 20.18 -5.12 -9.99
C ALA A 360 18.81 -4.76 -9.39
N ILE A 361 18.74 -3.79 -8.48
CA ILE A 361 17.48 -3.31 -7.89
C ILE A 361 16.65 -2.57 -8.94
N VAL A 362 17.29 -1.69 -9.72
CA VAL A 362 16.63 -0.98 -10.83
C VAL A 362 16.13 -1.95 -11.89
N GLY A 363 16.93 -2.95 -12.24
CA GLY A 363 16.59 -4.01 -13.21
C GLY A 363 15.39 -4.84 -12.76
N LEU A 364 15.35 -5.21 -11.47
CA LEU A 364 14.19 -5.89 -10.89
C LEU A 364 12.92 -5.03 -10.98
N GLY A 365 13.00 -3.75 -10.62
CA GLY A 365 11.89 -2.80 -10.75
C GLY A 365 11.37 -2.70 -12.18
N ASN A 366 12.26 -2.53 -13.16
CA ASN A 366 11.92 -2.54 -14.59
C ASN A 366 11.25 -3.86 -15.00
N GLY A 367 11.78 -5.00 -14.53
CA GLY A 367 11.26 -6.33 -14.81
C GLY A 367 9.82 -6.53 -14.27
N ILE A 368 9.52 -5.97 -13.11
CA ILE A 368 8.17 -6.01 -12.51
C ILE A 368 7.21 -5.14 -13.33
N ILE A 369 7.54 -3.85 -13.50
CA ILE A 369 6.57 -2.86 -13.98
C ILE A 369 6.28 -2.94 -15.49
N ARG A 370 7.19 -3.52 -16.29
CA ARG A 370 7.03 -3.64 -17.75
C ARG A 370 5.75 -4.37 -18.18
N HIS A 371 5.15 -5.15 -17.30
CA HIS A 371 3.94 -5.93 -17.57
C HIS A 371 2.63 -5.14 -17.41
N ASN A 372 2.70 -3.90 -16.89
CA ASN A 372 1.55 -3.00 -16.90
C ASN A 372 1.34 -2.43 -18.30
N THR A 373 0.10 -2.38 -18.73
CA THR A 373 -0.31 -1.86 -20.06
C THR A 373 -0.72 -0.38 -19.99
N ARG A 374 -1.38 0.03 -18.90
CA ARG A 374 -1.77 1.43 -18.66
C ARG A 374 -0.63 2.21 -18.01
N ARG A 375 0.39 2.52 -18.81
CA ARG A 375 1.56 3.29 -18.41
C ARG A 375 2.19 4.02 -19.60
N ARG A 376 2.98 5.05 -19.29
CA ARG A 376 3.90 5.66 -20.27
C ARG A 376 5.17 4.82 -20.38
N SER A 377 5.57 4.49 -21.60
CA SER A 377 6.76 3.65 -21.84
C SER A 377 8.02 4.36 -21.35
N LYS A 378 8.68 3.77 -20.35
CA LYS A 378 10.00 4.17 -19.87
C LYS A 378 10.75 2.96 -19.28
N THR A 379 12.05 2.96 -19.39
CA THR A 379 12.94 1.94 -18.80
C THR A 379 14.05 2.67 -18.07
N LEU A 380 14.19 2.43 -16.77
CA LEU A 380 15.19 3.13 -15.97
C LEU A 380 16.57 2.55 -16.16
N GLN A 381 17.57 3.44 -16.27
CA GLN A 381 18.99 3.13 -16.23
C GLN A 381 19.52 3.43 -14.82
N ALA A 382 20.58 2.74 -14.39
CA ALA A 382 21.22 3.03 -13.10
C ALA A 382 22.36 4.03 -13.29
N ALA A 383 22.44 5.04 -12.44
CA ALA A 383 23.62 5.93 -12.41
C ALA A 383 24.81 5.25 -11.72
N LYS A 384 24.55 4.36 -10.75
CA LYS A 384 25.58 3.59 -10.06
C LYS A 384 26.06 2.43 -10.95
N GLY A 385 27.37 2.25 -11.09
CA GLY A 385 27.95 1.17 -11.91
C GLY A 385 27.86 -0.22 -11.27
N SER A 386 27.63 -0.29 -9.94
CA SER A 386 27.56 -1.54 -9.18
C SER A 386 26.59 -1.39 -8.01
N GLY A 387 26.24 -2.52 -7.38
CA GLY A 387 25.36 -2.57 -6.20
C GLY A 387 25.05 -4.02 -5.81
N SER A 388 24.50 -4.19 -4.62
CA SER A 388 24.07 -5.50 -4.13
C SER A 388 22.94 -6.06 -4.98
N GLN A 389 22.95 -7.37 -5.15
CA GLN A 389 21.86 -8.10 -5.79
C GLN A 389 20.71 -8.29 -4.78
N PRO A 390 19.43 -8.19 -5.21
CA PRO A 390 18.31 -8.58 -4.39
C PRO A 390 18.46 -10.01 -3.89
N ARG A 391 18.09 -10.25 -2.63
CA ARG A 391 18.17 -11.56 -1.98
C ARG A 391 16.76 -12.06 -1.67
N TYR A 392 16.51 -13.33 -1.92
CA TYR A 392 15.21 -13.97 -1.75
C TYR A 392 15.26 -15.00 -0.63
N MET A 393 14.20 -15.02 0.19
CA MET A 393 13.99 -15.95 1.30
C MET A 393 12.75 -16.78 1.06
N ARG A 394 12.76 -18.05 1.49
CA ARG A 394 11.62 -18.96 1.45
C ARG A 394 11.43 -19.67 2.80
N PRO A 395 11.18 -18.95 3.89
CA PRO A 395 10.90 -19.54 5.21
C PRO A 395 9.63 -20.39 5.17
N GLN A 396 9.44 -21.27 6.14
CA GLN A 396 8.25 -22.14 6.19
C GLN A 396 7.01 -21.37 6.61
N THR A 397 7.14 -20.45 7.58
CA THR A 397 6.04 -19.67 8.16
C THR A 397 6.39 -18.18 8.24
N ALA A 398 5.40 -17.33 8.59
CA ALA A 398 5.62 -15.91 8.85
C ALA A 398 6.44 -15.69 10.15
N ASP A 399 6.35 -16.57 11.13
CA ASP A 399 7.14 -16.48 12.35
C ASP A 399 8.64 -16.77 12.06
N GLU A 400 8.94 -17.79 11.25
CA GLU A 400 10.30 -18.06 10.78
C GLU A 400 10.84 -16.92 9.87
N GLU A 401 9.96 -16.33 9.04
CA GLU A 401 10.27 -15.12 8.26
C GLU A 401 10.77 -13.99 9.17
N ALA A 402 10.04 -13.71 10.24
CA ALA A 402 10.38 -12.68 11.20
C ALA A 402 11.71 -12.99 11.93
N GLU A 403 11.91 -14.22 12.38
CA GLU A 403 13.13 -14.65 13.04
C GLU A 403 14.36 -14.45 12.16
N GLN A 404 14.33 -14.94 10.93
CA GLN A 404 15.46 -14.84 10.01
C GLN A 404 15.81 -13.39 9.68
N MET A 405 14.79 -12.52 9.49
CA MET A 405 15.02 -11.09 9.25
C MET A 405 15.61 -10.37 10.46
N VAL A 406 15.03 -10.58 11.63
CA VAL A 406 15.48 -9.94 12.87
C VAL A 406 16.88 -10.40 13.25
N GLU A 407 17.20 -11.67 13.07
CA GLU A 407 18.56 -12.16 13.29
C GLU A 407 19.58 -11.54 12.33
N HIS A 408 19.21 -11.38 11.05
CA HIS A 408 20.08 -10.69 10.12
C HIS A 408 20.34 -9.24 10.54
N ILE A 409 19.30 -8.50 10.98
CA ILE A 409 19.44 -7.13 11.48
C ILE A 409 20.35 -7.08 12.71
N LEU A 410 20.12 -7.96 13.68
CA LEU A 410 20.93 -8.00 14.90
C LEU A 410 22.41 -8.28 14.61
N ASN A 411 22.71 -9.16 13.65
CA ASN A 411 24.08 -9.46 13.22
C ASN A 411 24.74 -8.25 12.55
N GLU A 412 24.04 -7.52 11.69
CA GLU A 412 24.55 -6.30 11.04
C GLU A 412 24.78 -5.16 12.04
N VAL A 413 23.86 -5.00 13.01
CA VAL A 413 23.97 -3.96 14.04
C VAL A 413 25.06 -4.31 15.06
N SER A 414 25.11 -5.55 15.55
CA SER A 414 26.13 -5.97 16.53
C SER A 414 27.55 -5.96 15.96
N SER A 415 27.70 -6.17 14.64
CA SER A 415 28.99 -6.04 13.96
C SER A 415 29.41 -4.58 13.68
N GLY A 416 28.55 -3.60 14.01
CA GLY A 416 28.80 -2.18 13.75
C GLY A 416 28.72 -1.79 12.27
N LYS A 417 28.20 -2.66 11.39
CA LYS A 417 28.08 -2.40 9.97
C LYS A 417 26.89 -1.47 9.66
N ARG A 418 25.83 -1.56 10.45
CA ARG A 418 24.57 -0.84 10.27
C ARG A 418 24.02 -0.36 11.61
N GLU A 419 23.13 0.63 11.52
CA GLU A 419 22.27 1.06 12.62
C GLU A 419 20.83 0.56 12.39
N TYR A 420 20.00 0.49 13.45
CA TYR A 420 18.59 0.11 13.31
C TYR A 420 17.83 1.01 12.35
N SER A 421 18.18 2.30 12.29
CA SER A 421 17.58 3.30 11.40
C SER A 421 17.87 3.06 9.91
N ASP A 422 18.84 2.21 9.56
CA ASP A 422 19.14 1.83 8.19
C ASP A 422 18.11 0.85 7.61
N PHE A 423 17.31 0.20 8.45
CA PHE A 423 16.40 -0.87 8.07
C PHE A 423 14.95 -0.43 7.98
N ALA A 424 14.28 -0.83 6.91
CA ALA A 424 12.83 -0.74 6.78
C ALA A 424 12.21 -2.09 6.45
N MET A 425 11.12 -2.43 7.12
CA MET A 425 10.31 -3.62 6.85
C MET A 425 8.99 -3.19 6.22
N LEU A 426 8.77 -3.58 4.96
CA LEU A 426 7.62 -3.18 4.15
C LEU A 426 6.67 -4.36 3.95
N TYR A 427 5.40 -4.12 4.16
CA TYR A 427 4.33 -5.12 4.02
C TYR A 427 3.11 -4.54 3.30
N ARG A 428 2.29 -5.41 2.68
CA ARG A 428 1.12 -4.99 1.90
C ARG A 428 -0.03 -4.53 2.79
N ALA A 429 -0.33 -5.26 3.85
CA ALA A 429 -1.42 -4.98 4.79
C ALA A 429 -0.93 -5.13 6.23
N SER A 430 -1.54 -4.39 7.16
CA SER A 430 -1.15 -4.42 8.59
C SER A 430 -1.29 -5.81 9.21
N SER A 431 -2.19 -6.65 8.72
CA SER A 431 -2.29 -8.06 9.19
C SER A 431 -1.05 -8.91 8.87
N SER A 432 -0.20 -8.47 7.94
CA SER A 432 1.01 -9.21 7.55
C SER A 432 2.24 -8.89 8.41
N ASN A 433 2.18 -7.91 9.31
CA ASN A 433 3.32 -7.53 10.15
C ASN A 433 3.32 -8.19 11.55
N ARG A 434 2.29 -8.97 11.89
CA ARG A 434 2.09 -9.56 13.22
C ARG A 434 3.35 -10.22 13.77
N ALA A 435 3.90 -11.20 13.04
CA ALA A 435 5.03 -11.99 13.53
C ALA A 435 6.28 -11.11 13.79
N VAL A 436 6.55 -10.15 12.90
CA VAL A 436 7.67 -9.21 13.06
C VAL A 436 7.45 -8.29 14.27
N LEU A 437 6.24 -7.70 14.38
CA LEU A 437 5.92 -6.79 15.47
C LEU A 437 6.01 -7.48 16.84
N GLU A 438 5.45 -8.69 16.95
CA GLU A 438 5.55 -9.51 18.16
C GLU A 438 7.01 -9.81 18.54
N LEU A 439 7.83 -10.19 17.55
CA LEU A 439 9.23 -10.54 17.80
C LEU A 439 10.05 -9.32 18.23
N LEU A 440 9.84 -8.16 17.61
CA LEU A 440 10.50 -6.91 18.00
C LEU A 440 10.13 -6.50 19.43
N LEU A 441 8.84 -6.62 19.80
CA LEU A 441 8.35 -6.37 21.16
C LEU A 441 8.96 -7.32 22.17
N LEU A 442 8.97 -8.62 21.88
CA LEU A 442 9.50 -9.64 22.80
C LEU A 442 11.01 -9.54 23.02
N ARG A 443 11.76 -9.08 22.02
CA ARG A 443 13.23 -8.91 22.10
C ARG A 443 13.65 -7.49 22.47
N ASP A 444 12.72 -6.59 22.81
CA ASP A 444 12.95 -5.17 23.13
C ASP A 444 13.80 -4.43 22.06
N ILE A 445 13.59 -4.78 20.78
CA ILE A 445 14.29 -4.15 19.65
C ILE A 445 13.61 -2.83 19.31
N PRO A 446 14.35 -1.71 19.16
CA PRO A 446 13.76 -0.41 18.90
C PRO A 446 13.18 -0.32 17.48
N TYR A 447 11.92 0.07 17.37
CA TYR A 447 11.23 0.26 16.10
C TYR A 447 10.29 1.48 16.13
N ILE A 448 9.90 1.95 14.94
CA ILE A 448 8.80 2.91 14.72
C ILE A 448 7.77 2.23 13.84
N ASP A 449 6.57 2.06 14.35
CA ASP A 449 5.43 1.63 13.54
C ASP A 449 4.72 2.85 12.96
N TYR A 450 4.81 3.01 11.64
CA TYR A 450 4.08 4.03 10.89
C TYR A 450 2.60 3.64 10.66
N GLY A 451 2.17 2.46 11.14
CA GLY A 451 0.78 2.01 11.18
C GLY A 451 -0.02 2.71 12.26
N GLU A 452 -1.10 2.07 12.71
CA GLU A 452 -1.94 2.55 13.82
C GLU A 452 -1.45 2.00 15.17
N GLY A 453 -0.43 1.14 15.17
CA GLY A 453 0.12 0.51 16.36
C GLY A 453 -0.85 -0.46 17.05
N GLN A 454 -1.96 -0.82 16.42
CA GLN A 454 -2.94 -1.76 16.97
C GLN A 454 -2.46 -3.19 16.76
N LEU A 455 -2.40 -3.96 17.85
CA LEU A 455 -2.11 -5.38 17.76
C LEU A 455 -3.31 -6.16 17.18
N LEU A 456 -3.03 -7.29 16.54
CA LEU A 456 -4.06 -8.21 16.03
C LEU A 456 -5.10 -8.56 17.11
N TYR A 457 -4.64 -8.81 18.32
CA TYR A 457 -5.47 -9.27 19.45
C TYR A 457 -6.42 -8.20 20.00
N GLU A 458 -6.10 -6.91 19.82
CA GLU A 458 -6.92 -5.76 20.22
C GLU A 458 -8.02 -5.43 19.21
N HIS A 459 -7.94 -6.01 18.00
CA HIS A 459 -8.90 -5.71 16.94
C HIS A 459 -10.31 -6.21 17.31
N TRP A 460 -11.34 -5.41 17.05
CA TRP A 460 -12.74 -5.67 17.40
C TRP A 460 -13.28 -7.01 16.87
N LEU A 461 -12.73 -7.50 15.76
CA LEU A 461 -13.07 -8.80 15.17
C LEU A 461 -12.42 -9.97 15.91
N ILE A 462 -11.24 -9.78 16.46
CA ILE A 462 -10.39 -10.82 17.05
C ILE A 462 -10.65 -10.94 18.54
N SER A 463 -10.78 -9.81 19.24
CA SER A 463 -10.93 -9.79 20.69
C SER A 463 -12.10 -10.65 21.22
N PRO A 464 -13.30 -10.75 20.56
CA PRO A 464 -14.34 -11.64 21.06
C PRO A 464 -13.96 -13.13 20.99
N VAL A 465 -13.15 -13.54 20.01
CA VAL A 465 -12.67 -14.93 19.94
C VAL A 465 -11.69 -15.22 21.05
N VAL A 466 -10.74 -14.30 21.31
CA VAL A 466 -9.80 -14.39 22.45
C VAL A 466 -10.55 -14.39 23.77
N ASP A 467 -11.60 -13.59 23.91
CA ASP A 467 -12.37 -13.48 25.16
C ASP A 467 -13.21 -14.73 25.47
N HIS A 468 -13.62 -15.52 24.48
CA HIS A 468 -14.18 -16.84 24.74
C HIS A 468 -13.14 -17.78 25.39
N MET A 469 -11.88 -17.73 24.93
CA MET A 469 -10.78 -18.47 25.55
C MET A 469 -10.47 -17.95 26.95
N ARG A 470 -10.47 -16.61 27.18
CA ARG A 470 -10.31 -16.03 28.53
C ARG A 470 -11.38 -16.50 29.50
N LEU A 471 -12.64 -16.60 29.04
CA LEU A 471 -13.77 -17.10 29.85
C LEU A 471 -13.66 -18.60 30.13
N SER A 472 -13.00 -19.40 29.30
CA SER A 472 -12.75 -20.82 29.59
C SER A 472 -11.76 -21.01 30.73
N VAL A 473 -10.79 -20.10 30.88
CA VAL A 473 -9.80 -20.11 31.97
C VAL A 473 -10.34 -19.39 33.22
N ASN A 474 -10.90 -18.19 33.08
CA ASN A 474 -11.48 -17.41 34.16
C ASN A 474 -12.93 -17.00 33.83
N ARG A 475 -13.88 -17.78 34.32
CA ARG A 475 -15.32 -17.55 34.13
C ARG A 475 -15.87 -16.26 34.75
N ARG A 476 -15.09 -15.58 35.60
CA ARG A 476 -15.44 -14.31 36.24
C ARG A 476 -14.82 -13.08 35.57
N ASN A 477 -14.24 -13.22 34.40
CA ASN A 477 -13.71 -12.10 33.65
C ASN A 477 -14.86 -11.25 33.06
N PHE A 478 -15.23 -10.17 33.74
CA PHE A 478 -16.35 -9.30 33.38
C PHE A 478 -16.09 -8.50 32.08
N ALA A 479 -14.82 -8.14 31.83
CA ALA A 479 -14.45 -7.47 30.59
C ALA A 479 -14.67 -8.38 29.37
N ALA A 480 -14.23 -9.64 29.47
CA ALA A 480 -14.46 -10.63 28.44
C ALA A 480 -15.95 -10.93 28.24
N MET A 481 -16.74 -10.99 29.32
CA MET A 481 -18.21 -11.13 29.20
C MET A 481 -18.83 -9.97 28.42
N GLU A 482 -18.47 -8.73 28.76
CA GLU A 482 -18.97 -7.54 28.08
C GLU A 482 -18.70 -7.58 26.58
N ASN A 483 -17.49 -8.02 26.22
CA ASN A 483 -17.03 -8.00 24.84
C ASN A 483 -17.70 -9.07 23.95
N ILE A 484 -18.10 -10.22 24.53
CA ILE A 484 -18.80 -11.27 23.78
C ILE A 484 -20.31 -11.07 23.65
N LEU A 485 -20.94 -10.18 24.45
CA LEU A 485 -22.41 -9.96 24.43
C LEU A 485 -23.00 -9.68 23.05
N PRO A 486 -22.36 -8.89 22.16
CA PRO A 486 -22.86 -8.68 20.80
C PRO A 486 -22.98 -9.98 19.98
N THR A 487 -22.09 -10.94 20.23
CA THR A 487 -22.13 -12.25 19.55
C THR A 487 -23.31 -13.13 19.99
N LEU A 488 -24.01 -12.72 21.06
CA LEU A 488 -25.24 -13.30 21.57
C LEU A 488 -26.47 -12.45 21.20
N TYR A 489 -26.32 -11.48 20.30
CA TYR A 489 -27.36 -10.52 19.90
C TYR A 489 -27.93 -9.73 21.08
N MET A 490 -27.08 -9.42 22.09
CA MET A 490 -27.44 -8.68 23.29
C MET A 490 -26.73 -7.32 23.36
N ASN A 491 -27.45 -6.33 23.88
CA ASN A 491 -26.86 -5.01 24.15
C ASN A 491 -25.87 -5.12 25.32
N ARG A 492 -24.65 -4.62 25.14
CA ARG A 492 -23.57 -4.68 26.13
C ARG A 492 -23.95 -4.10 27.48
N GLU A 493 -24.49 -2.87 27.49
CA GLU A 493 -24.83 -2.15 28.71
C GLU A 493 -25.96 -2.83 29.49
N LYS A 494 -27.07 -3.15 28.81
CA LYS A 494 -28.22 -3.84 29.42
C LYS A 494 -27.82 -5.21 29.96
N GLY A 495 -27.06 -5.99 29.18
CA GLY A 495 -26.58 -7.32 29.59
C GLY A 495 -25.67 -7.25 30.81
N MET A 496 -24.67 -6.36 30.81
CA MET A 496 -23.72 -6.22 31.91
C MET A 496 -24.38 -5.69 33.18
N ASN A 497 -25.31 -4.75 33.08
CA ASN A 497 -26.07 -4.26 34.23
C ASN A 497 -26.89 -5.39 34.87
N HIS A 498 -27.56 -6.23 34.06
CA HIS A 498 -28.27 -7.38 34.58
C HIS A 498 -27.33 -8.38 35.26
N ILE A 499 -26.20 -8.75 34.63
CA ILE A 499 -25.20 -9.65 35.22
C ILE A 499 -24.73 -9.09 36.59
N ARG A 500 -24.34 -7.82 36.68
CA ARG A 500 -23.85 -7.20 37.92
C ARG A 500 -24.91 -7.18 39.03
N GLN A 501 -26.17 -6.85 38.69
CA GLN A 501 -27.28 -6.85 39.65
C GLN A 501 -27.59 -8.26 40.20
N MET A 502 -27.60 -9.26 39.30
CA MET A 502 -27.89 -10.64 39.72
C MET A 502 -26.74 -11.26 40.47
N GLU A 503 -25.48 -10.96 40.09
CA GLU A 503 -24.27 -11.41 40.75
C GLU A 503 -24.14 -10.87 42.16
N ALA A 504 -24.60 -9.60 42.42
CA ALA A 504 -24.65 -9.04 43.76
C ALA A 504 -25.69 -9.74 44.67
N ARG A 505 -26.74 -10.30 44.08
CA ARG A 505 -27.80 -11.02 44.82
C ARG A 505 -27.50 -12.51 45.02
N GLN A 506 -26.95 -13.16 44.01
CA GLN A 506 -26.71 -14.59 43.97
C GLN A 506 -25.42 -14.89 43.17
N PRO A 507 -24.23 -14.84 43.83
CA PRO A 507 -22.96 -15.11 43.16
C PRO A 507 -22.92 -16.48 42.50
N LYS A 508 -22.36 -16.53 41.26
CA LYS A 508 -22.14 -17.76 40.49
C LYS A 508 -20.68 -17.92 40.11
N GLN A 509 -20.23 -19.15 39.93
CA GLN A 509 -18.88 -19.39 39.39
C GLN A 509 -18.67 -18.85 38.00
N GLY A 510 -19.73 -18.79 37.19
CA GLY A 510 -19.75 -18.18 35.86
C GLY A 510 -20.92 -17.22 35.73
N PRO A 511 -20.73 -15.90 36.02
CA PRO A 511 -21.80 -14.91 36.07
C PRO A 511 -22.59 -14.74 34.77
N LEU A 512 -22.00 -15.12 33.61
CA LEU A 512 -22.67 -15.06 32.31
C LEU A 512 -24.02 -15.83 32.29
N ILE A 513 -24.19 -16.85 33.16
CA ILE A 513 -25.44 -17.63 33.29
C ILE A 513 -26.65 -16.76 33.73
N HIS A 514 -26.40 -15.63 34.43
CA HIS A 514 -27.45 -14.72 34.87
C HIS A 514 -28.28 -14.17 33.73
N LEU A 515 -27.71 -14.08 32.53
CA LEU A 515 -28.45 -13.62 31.34
C LEU A 515 -29.66 -14.49 31.01
N LEU A 516 -29.69 -15.77 31.42
CA LEU A 516 -30.86 -16.63 31.21
C LEU A 516 -32.13 -16.12 31.98
N SER A 517 -31.94 -15.34 33.03
CA SER A 517 -33.03 -14.74 33.80
C SER A 517 -33.33 -13.29 33.40
N MET A 518 -32.75 -12.78 32.31
CA MET A 518 -32.93 -11.39 31.88
C MET A 518 -34.38 -11.18 31.39
N PRO A 519 -35.10 -10.15 31.88
CA PRO A 519 -36.45 -9.84 31.40
C PRO A 519 -36.46 -9.61 29.87
N GLY A 520 -37.44 -10.21 29.18
CA GLY A 520 -37.59 -10.09 27.74
C GLY A 520 -36.58 -10.96 26.95
N MET A 521 -36.00 -11.99 27.59
CA MET A 521 -35.16 -12.95 26.91
C MET A 521 -35.99 -13.79 25.93
N GLU A 522 -35.69 -13.68 24.65
CA GLU A 522 -36.27 -14.49 23.58
C GLU A 522 -35.72 -15.93 23.64
N ASP A 523 -36.53 -16.93 23.36
CA ASP A 523 -36.14 -18.36 23.40
C ASP A 523 -34.91 -18.67 22.55
N PHE A 524 -34.82 -18.04 21.38
CA PHE A 524 -33.65 -18.11 20.48
C PHE A 524 -32.36 -17.67 21.18
N LYS A 525 -32.38 -16.50 21.82
CA LYS A 525 -31.21 -15.96 22.55
C LYS A 525 -30.83 -16.82 23.74
N GLY A 526 -31.85 -17.34 24.47
CA GLY A 526 -31.63 -18.27 25.57
C GLY A 526 -30.95 -19.56 25.12
N THR A 527 -31.35 -20.13 23.98
CA THR A 527 -30.71 -21.30 23.38
C THR A 527 -29.28 -21.01 22.99
N LYS A 528 -29.02 -19.91 22.26
CA LYS A 528 -27.67 -19.49 21.90
C LYS A 528 -26.76 -19.26 23.10
N LEU A 529 -27.30 -18.71 24.18
CA LEU A 529 -26.55 -18.55 25.42
C LEU A 529 -26.15 -19.89 26.06
N ARG A 530 -27.05 -20.88 26.08
CA ARG A 530 -26.72 -22.24 26.61
C ARG A 530 -25.62 -22.90 25.77
N GLU A 531 -25.75 -22.87 24.44
CA GLU A 531 -24.71 -23.38 23.52
C GLU A 531 -23.35 -22.70 23.79
N ARG A 532 -23.35 -21.40 24.08
CA ARG A 532 -22.13 -20.65 24.37
C ARG A 532 -21.52 -21.01 25.72
N LEU A 533 -22.35 -21.20 26.76
CA LEU A 533 -21.88 -21.62 28.06
C LEU A 533 -21.23 -23.02 28.01
N ASP A 534 -21.81 -23.94 27.23
CA ASP A 534 -21.25 -25.28 27.01
C ASP A 534 -19.96 -25.23 26.20
N LEU A 535 -19.89 -24.41 25.16
CA LEU A 535 -18.66 -24.18 24.41
C LEU A 535 -17.52 -23.69 25.33
N ILE A 536 -17.77 -22.65 26.14
CA ILE A 536 -16.77 -22.11 27.09
C ILE A 536 -16.33 -23.17 28.10
N ARG A 537 -17.23 -24.02 28.58
CA ARG A 537 -16.88 -25.11 29.52
C ARG A 537 -15.94 -26.14 28.90
N ASN A 538 -16.24 -26.55 27.69
CA ASN A 538 -15.52 -27.64 27.00
C ASN A 538 -14.20 -27.18 26.38
N MET A 539 -14.01 -25.86 26.22
CA MET A 539 -12.85 -25.29 25.56
C MET A 539 -11.53 -25.46 26.33
N ARG A 540 -11.60 -25.59 27.66
CA ARG A 540 -10.40 -25.57 28.53
C ARG A 540 -9.37 -26.67 28.20
N GLU A 541 -9.82 -27.81 27.69
CA GLU A 541 -8.96 -28.95 27.37
C GLU A 541 -8.47 -28.95 25.91
N LEU A 542 -8.84 -27.94 25.13
CA LEU A 542 -8.47 -27.83 23.72
C LEU A 542 -7.14 -27.07 23.57
N THR A 543 -6.47 -27.33 22.45
CA THR A 543 -5.38 -26.42 22.02
C THR A 543 -5.97 -25.09 21.58
N PRO A 544 -5.22 -23.97 21.60
CA PRO A 544 -5.70 -22.66 21.16
C PRO A 544 -6.28 -22.70 19.74
N VAL A 545 -5.64 -23.39 18.81
CA VAL A 545 -6.12 -23.56 17.43
C VAL A 545 -7.47 -24.26 17.36
N GLN A 546 -7.61 -25.34 18.15
CA GLN A 546 -8.89 -26.08 18.22
C GLN A 546 -10.01 -25.20 18.81
N ALA A 547 -9.71 -24.43 19.85
CA ALA A 547 -10.64 -23.50 20.49
C ALA A 547 -11.09 -22.42 19.50
N ILE A 548 -10.16 -21.76 18.79
CA ILE A 548 -10.45 -20.75 17.78
C ILE A 548 -11.35 -21.36 16.67
N ARG A 549 -11.00 -22.53 16.14
CA ARG A 549 -11.79 -23.21 15.10
C ARG A 549 -13.19 -23.56 15.58
N GLN A 550 -13.36 -24.00 16.81
CA GLN A 550 -14.70 -24.26 17.37
C GLN A 550 -15.53 -22.96 17.46
N VAL A 551 -14.94 -21.86 17.95
CA VAL A 551 -15.63 -20.56 17.99
C VAL A 551 -16.05 -20.14 16.59
N ARG A 552 -15.15 -20.22 15.61
CA ARG A 552 -15.40 -19.85 14.23
C ARG A 552 -16.51 -20.68 13.60
N THR A 553 -16.37 -22.01 13.61
CA THR A 553 -17.27 -22.91 12.89
C THR A 553 -18.65 -23.05 13.53
N GLN A 554 -18.76 -22.99 14.86
CA GLN A 554 -20.04 -23.13 15.54
C GLN A 554 -20.93 -21.89 15.38
N PHE A 555 -20.36 -20.67 15.33
CA PHE A 555 -21.20 -19.48 15.23
C PHE A 555 -20.53 -18.23 14.67
N TYR A 556 -19.20 -18.03 14.89
CA TYR A 556 -18.61 -16.71 14.72
C TYR A 556 -18.49 -16.32 13.24
N ASP A 557 -18.07 -17.24 12.38
CA ASP A 557 -18.00 -16.98 10.94
C ASP A 557 -19.41 -16.67 10.39
N TYR A 558 -20.45 -17.40 10.84
CA TYR A 558 -21.85 -17.11 10.47
C TYR A 558 -22.34 -15.76 11.04
N PHE A 559 -22.00 -15.44 12.30
CA PHE A 559 -22.34 -14.15 12.92
C PHE A 559 -21.78 -12.96 12.13
N ILE A 560 -20.54 -13.08 11.65
CA ILE A 560 -19.92 -12.05 10.81
C ILE A 560 -20.57 -11.97 9.43
N GLU A 561 -20.84 -13.15 8.83
CA GLU A 561 -21.43 -13.23 7.49
C GLU A 561 -22.90 -12.80 7.44
N ALA A 562 -23.66 -13.03 8.49
CA ALA A 562 -25.06 -12.61 8.58
C ALA A 562 -25.26 -11.11 8.78
N ASN A 563 -24.20 -10.37 9.12
CA ASN A 563 -24.28 -8.94 9.34
C ASN A 563 -24.02 -8.18 8.01
N GLU A 564 -25.10 -7.80 7.31
CA GLU A 564 -25.05 -7.02 6.07
C GLU A 564 -24.23 -5.73 6.19
N ARG A 565 -24.22 -5.11 7.38
CA ARG A 565 -23.45 -3.89 7.66
C ARG A 565 -21.94 -4.16 7.58
N HIS A 566 -21.48 -5.31 8.07
CA HIS A 566 -20.06 -5.69 7.95
C HIS A 566 -19.67 -5.97 6.48
N GLN A 567 -20.59 -6.51 5.69
CA GLN A 567 -20.37 -6.74 4.26
C GLN A 567 -20.26 -5.44 3.47
N ALA A 568 -20.96 -4.40 3.87
CA ALA A 568 -20.94 -3.08 3.21
C ALA A 568 -19.64 -2.29 3.49
N THR A 569 -18.95 -2.57 4.59
CA THR A 569 -17.83 -1.75 5.10
C THR A 569 -16.46 -2.41 5.00
N LEU A 570 -16.40 -3.73 5.00
CA LEU A 570 -15.15 -4.50 4.96
C LEU A 570 -15.28 -5.66 3.99
N HIS A 571 -14.23 -5.90 3.21
CA HIS A 571 -14.20 -7.10 2.37
C HIS A 571 -14.30 -8.36 3.26
N ARG A 572 -15.32 -9.17 3.01
CA ARG A 572 -15.56 -10.46 3.69
C ARG A 572 -14.28 -11.32 3.81
N GLU A 573 -13.39 -11.24 2.82
CA GLU A 573 -12.11 -11.93 2.83
C GLU A 573 -11.12 -11.37 3.81
N THR A 574 -11.04 -10.04 3.93
CA THR A 574 -10.15 -9.40 4.91
C THR A 574 -10.51 -9.83 6.33
N LEU A 575 -11.83 -9.98 6.63
CA LEU A 575 -12.28 -10.48 7.93
C LEU A 575 -11.83 -11.93 8.17
N LYS A 576 -11.99 -12.80 7.17
CA LYS A 576 -11.52 -14.20 7.25
C LYS A 576 -10.01 -14.29 7.36
N GLU A 577 -9.29 -13.46 6.63
CA GLU A 577 -7.83 -13.39 6.66
C GLU A 577 -7.29 -13.04 8.05
N MET A 578 -7.95 -12.13 8.76
CA MET A 578 -7.56 -11.78 10.14
C MET A 578 -7.80 -12.94 11.12
N LEU A 579 -8.90 -13.65 10.95
CA LEU A 579 -9.18 -14.84 11.78
C LEU A 579 -8.22 -16.01 11.45
N ASP A 580 -7.86 -16.20 10.17
CA ASP A 580 -6.84 -17.17 9.77
C ASP A 580 -5.45 -16.79 10.35
N GLU A 581 -5.15 -15.48 10.47
CA GLU A 581 -3.93 -14.99 11.10
C GLU A 581 -3.91 -15.29 12.61
N LEU A 582 -5.06 -15.15 13.29
CA LEU A 582 -5.18 -15.54 14.70
C LEU A 582 -4.94 -17.04 14.89
N GLU A 583 -5.49 -17.91 14.01
CA GLU A 583 -5.21 -19.35 14.05
C GLU A 583 -3.72 -19.63 13.87
N SER A 584 -3.07 -18.97 12.89
CA SER A 584 -1.65 -19.16 12.63
C SER A 584 -0.78 -18.72 13.82
N SER A 585 -1.14 -17.62 14.48
CA SER A 585 -0.43 -17.17 15.68
C SER A 585 -0.52 -18.14 16.84
N ALA A 586 -1.63 -18.88 16.91
CA ALA A 586 -1.90 -19.85 17.96
C ALA A 586 -1.23 -21.21 17.74
N GLU A 587 -0.75 -21.54 16.51
CA GLU A 587 -0.20 -22.86 16.15
C GLU A 587 1.02 -23.29 17.00
N ARG A 588 1.77 -22.32 17.54
CA ARG A 588 2.98 -22.58 18.36
C ARG A 588 2.69 -22.87 19.84
N PHE A 589 1.42 -22.84 20.27
CA PHE A 589 1.04 -23.03 21.67
C PHE A 589 0.24 -24.30 21.88
N ASP A 590 0.61 -25.05 22.91
CA ASP A 590 -0.04 -26.32 23.26
C ASP A 590 -1.25 -26.13 24.20
N SER A 591 -1.37 -24.97 24.86
CA SER A 591 -2.44 -24.70 25.82
C SER A 591 -2.98 -23.28 25.73
N ILE A 592 -4.27 -23.11 26.01
CA ILE A 592 -4.95 -21.80 26.04
C ILE A 592 -4.29 -20.84 27.06
N PRO A 593 -3.98 -21.27 28.30
CA PRO A 593 -3.29 -20.35 29.22
C PRO A 593 -1.98 -19.81 28.68
N ALA A 594 -1.12 -20.64 28.09
CA ALA A 594 0.15 -20.20 27.52
C ALA A 594 -0.03 -19.19 26.38
N PHE A 595 -1.06 -19.40 25.55
CA PHE A 595 -1.38 -18.45 24.47
C PHE A 595 -1.92 -17.12 25.01
N LEU A 596 -2.76 -17.15 26.03
CA LEU A 596 -3.29 -15.94 26.67
C LEU A 596 -2.19 -15.14 27.38
N ASP A 597 -1.29 -15.81 28.10
CA ASP A 597 -0.14 -15.19 28.76
C ASP A 597 0.78 -14.52 27.74
N PHE A 598 0.96 -15.15 26.58
CA PHE A 598 1.70 -14.54 25.47
C PHE A 598 0.99 -13.28 24.93
N ILE A 599 -0.32 -13.32 24.68
CA ILE A 599 -1.11 -12.17 24.23
C ILE A 599 -1.00 -11.03 25.23
N ASP A 600 -1.14 -11.31 26.52
CA ASP A 600 -1.08 -10.30 27.59
C ASP A 600 0.32 -9.66 27.66
N ASN A 601 1.39 -10.44 27.55
CA ASN A 601 2.78 -9.95 27.53
C ASN A 601 3.05 -9.02 26.34
N VAL A 602 2.64 -9.43 25.13
CA VAL A 602 2.81 -8.61 23.92
C VAL A 602 2.00 -7.33 24.02
N THR A 603 0.78 -7.39 24.56
CA THR A 603 -0.11 -6.22 24.73
C THR A 603 0.50 -5.23 25.73
N GLU A 604 0.96 -5.70 26.88
CA GLU A 604 1.60 -4.86 27.89
C GLU A 604 2.86 -4.15 27.35
N ARG A 605 3.72 -4.87 26.63
CA ARG A 605 4.92 -4.29 26.01
C ARG A 605 4.57 -3.25 24.94
N ASN A 606 3.51 -3.50 24.15
CA ASN A 606 3.05 -2.56 23.16
C ASN A 606 2.50 -1.26 23.80
N GLU A 607 1.76 -1.36 24.90
CA GLU A 607 1.28 -0.18 25.64
C GLU A 607 2.43 0.68 26.18
N HIS A 608 3.48 0.06 26.72
CA HIS A 608 4.69 0.76 27.16
C HIS A 608 5.38 1.50 26.00
N ASN A 609 5.50 0.87 24.84
CA ASN A 609 6.13 1.48 23.65
C ASN A 609 5.28 2.58 22.99
N ARG A 610 3.96 2.59 23.21
CA ARG A 610 3.05 3.64 22.72
C ARG A 610 3.10 4.94 23.54
N GLN A 611 3.67 4.93 24.75
CA GLN A 611 3.83 6.15 25.53
C GLN A 611 4.79 7.09 24.78
N PRO A 612 4.42 8.37 24.57
CA PRO A 612 5.27 9.29 23.87
C PRO A 612 6.51 9.60 24.72
N SER A 613 7.55 8.79 24.59
CA SER A 613 8.88 9.22 24.95
C SER A 613 9.24 10.36 23.99
N THR A 614 9.33 11.54 24.55
CA THR A 614 9.73 12.78 23.90
C THR A 614 10.74 12.56 22.75
N LYS A 615 10.30 12.96 21.52
CA LYS A 615 11.15 13.53 20.46
C LYS A 615 12.56 12.95 20.27
N GLU A 616 12.72 11.66 20.10
CA GLU A 616 13.94 11.18 19.47
C GLU A 616 13.55 10.32 18.27
N GLN A 617 13.75 10.90 17.09
CA GLN A 617 13.99 10.11 15.87
C GLN A 617 15.32 9.35 16.12
N GLY A 618 15.29 8.42 17.11
CA GLY A 618 16.42 7.62 17.48
C GLY A 618 16.64 6.50 16.47
N ASN A 619 17.75 5.83 16.62
CA ASN A 619 18.16 4.63 15.91
C ASN A 619 17.12 3.50 16.07
N ARG A 620 16.15 3.40 15.13
CA ARG A 620 14.97 2.51 15.19
C ARG A 620 14.63 1.93 13.82
N ILE A 621 14.19 0.67 13.78
CA ILE A 621 13.71 0.00 12.57
C ILE A 621 12.39 0.63 12.13
N ALA A 622 12.23 0.92 10.85
CA ALA A 622 10.99 1.44 10.29
C ALA A 622 10.05 0.29 9.87
N LEU A 623 8.86 0.19 10.52
CA LEU A 623 7.78 -0.73 10.12
C LEU A 623 6.68 0.05 9.44
N MET A 624 6.31 -0.32 8.19
CA MET A 624 5.25 0.37 7.46
C MET A 624 4.66 -0.45 6.33
N THR A 625 3.44 -0.09 5.93
CA THR A 625 2.88 -0.60 4.68
C THR A 625 3.65 -0.03 3.48
N ILE A 626 3.63 -0.75 2.36
CA ILE A 626 4.22 -0.27 1.09
C ILE A 626 3.66 1.11 0.73
N HIS A 627 2.37 1.36 0.96
CA HIS A 627 1.74 2.66 0.70
C HIS A 627 2.41 3.80 1.48
N LYS A 628 2.64 3.60 2.78
CA LYS A 628 3.28 4.61 3.66
C LYS A 628 4.76 4.83 3.36
N SER A 629 5.41 3.87 2.66
CA SER A 629 6.82 4.00 2.26
C SER A 629 7.02 4.90 1.02
N LYS A 630 5.96 5.27 0.33
CA LYS A 630 6.05 6.16 -0.83
C LYS A 630 6.66 7.50 -0.43
N GLY A 631 7.60 8.00 -1.25
CA GLY A 631 8.37 9.21 -0.95
C GLY A 631 9.57 8.99 -0.02
N LEU A 632 9.67 7.83 0.66
CA LEU A 632 10.79 7.48 1.52
C LEU A 632 11.82 6.60 0.79
N GLU A 633 13.01 6.47 1.39
CA GLU A 633 14.07 5.57 0.92
C GLU A 633 14.95 5.13 2.09
N PHE A 634 15.44 3.90 2.04
CA PHE A 634 16.21 3.29 3.12
C PHE A 634 17.44 2.56 2.58
N PRO A 635 18.56 2.53 3.31
CA PRO A 635 19.74 1.74 2.95
C PRO A 635 19.36 0.27 2.72
N VAL A 636 18.64 -0.35 3.63
CA VAL A 636 18.24 -1.76 3.58
C VAL A 636 16.73 -1.89 3.69
N VAL A 637 16.13 -2.63 2.75
CA VAL A 637 14.68 -2.87 2.73
C VAL A 637 14.40 -4.38 2.78
N PHE A 638 13.52 -4.77 3.70
CA PHE A 638 12.87 -6.08 3.72
C PHE A 638 11.45 -5.96 3.19
N LEU A 639 11.13 -6.68 2.12
CA LEU A 639 9.78 -6.84 1.61
C LEU A 639 9.20 -8.16 2.13
N ILE A 640 8.22 -8.06 3.03
CA ILE A 640 7.59 -9.17 3.74
C ILE A 640 6.40 -9.69 2.94
N GLY A 641 6.24 -11.01 2.87
CA GLY A 641 5.05 -11.63 2.31
C GLY A 641 4.88 -11.43 0.80
N ALA A 642 5.97 -11.49 0.01
CA ALA A 642 5.90 -11.40 -1.45
C ALA A 642 5.35 -12.69 -2.07
N SER A 643 4.10 -13.05 -1.72
CA SER A 643 3.40 -14.28 -2.10
C SER A 643 2.06 -13.98 -2.77
N GLU A 644 1.59 -14.92 -3.60
CA GLU A 644 0.23 -14.87 -4.17
C GLU A 644 -0.83 -14.79 -3.08
N GLY A 645 -1.83 -13.93 -3.26
CA GLY A 645 -2.86 -13.64 -2.27
C GLY A 645 -2.47 -12.57 -1.26
N ILE A 646 -1.18 -12.21 -1.15
CA ILE A 646 -0.68 -11.12 -0.30
C ILE A 646 -0.22 -9.95 -1.17
N LEU A 647 0.72 -10.21 -2.09
CA LEU A 647 1.22 -9.23 -3.08
C LEU A 647 1.42 -9.94 -4.43
N PRO A 648 0.43 -9.95 -5.34
CA PRO A 648 -0.85 -9.24 -5.30
C PRO A 648 -1.80 -9.74 -4.23
N HIS A 649 -2.63 -8.81 -3.69
CA HIS A 649 -3.66 -9.14 -2.72
C HIS A 649 -4.79 -9.96 -3.35
N SER A 650 -5.40 -10.85 -2.58
CA SER A 650 -6.49 -11.73 -3.03
C SER A 650 -7.64 -10.97 -3.71
N SER A 651 -8.02 -9.82 -3.19
CA SER A 651 -9.09 -8.98 -3.75
C SER A 651 -8.82 -8.46 -5.17
N ALA A 652 -7.55 -8.38 -5.59
CA ALA A 652 -7.18 -7.99 -6.94
C ALA A 652 -7.12 -9.17 -7.92
N LEU A 653 -7.07 -10.40 -7.41
CA LEU A 653 -7.01 -11.62 -8.21
C LEU A 653 -8.40 -12.13 -8.64
N GLU A 654 -9.44 -11.81 -7.87
CA GLU A 654 -10.79 -12.29 -8.12
C GLU A 654 -11.65 -11.20 -8.82
N GLY A 655 -11.75 -11.30 -10.13
CA GLY A 655 -12.42 -10.31 -10.98
C GLY A 655 -13.94 -10.17 -10.80
N ASP A 656 -14.60 -11.05 -10.05
CA ASP A 656 -16.06 -11.02 -9.85
C ASP A 656 -16.52 -10.24 -8.61
N ARG A 657 -15.61 -9.78 -7.76
CA ARG A 657 -15.93 -9.06 -6.52
C ARG A 657 -16.07 -7.54 -6.67
N LEU A 658 -16.07 -7.05 -7.88
CA LEU A 658 -16.30 -5.63 -8.23
C LEU A 658 -17.69 -5.11 -7.83
N LYS A 659 -18.61 -5.96 -7.38
CA LYS A 659 -19.93 -5.51 -6.89
C LYS A 659 -19.81 -4.69 -5.59
N ASP A 660 -18.86 -5.00 -4.72
CA ASP A 660 -18.68 -4.30 -3.44
C ASP A 660 -17.93 -2.97 -3.58
N ARG A 661 -17.17 -2.76 -4.66
CA ARG A 661 -16.53 -1.49 -4.99
C ARG A 661 -17.45 -0.43 -5.59
N LYS A 662 -18.70 -0.76 -5.91
CA LYS A 662 -19.66 0.20 -6.48
C LYS A 662 -20.02 1.33 -5.52
N LEU A 663 -19.92 1.14 -4.22
CA LEU A 663 -20.09 2.19 -3.22
C LEU A 663 -19.00 3.27 -3.30
N ALA A 664 -17.77 2.90 -3.63
CA ALA A 664 -16.63 3.83 -3.68
C ALA A 664 -16.35 4.41 -5.08
N ALA A 665 -16.92 3.83 -6.13
CA ALA A 665 -16.59 4.19 -7.51
C ALA A 665 -17.81 4.18 -8.44
N ALA A 666 -18.74 5.08 -8.19
CA ALA A 666 -19.88 5.30 -9.10
C ALA A 666 -19.47 5.70 -10.55
N ASN A 667 -18.16 5.93 -10.82
CA ASN A 667 -17.68 6.44 -12.10
C ASN A 667 -16.41 5.82 -12.70
N SER A 668 -15.87 4.70 -12.18
CA SER A 668 -14.72 4.08 -12.82
C SER A 668 -14.96 2.59 -13.08
N GLY A 669 -15.17 2.21 -14.33
CA GLY A 669 -15.12 0.83 -14.79
C GLY A 669 -13.74 0.21 -14.60
N SER A 670 -13.31 0.05 -13.34
CA SER A 670 -12.06 -0.57 -12.99
C SER A 670 -12.17 -2.07 -13.23
N SER A 671 -11.60 -2.55 -14.34
CA SER A 671 -11.48 -3.98 -14.64
C SER A 671 -10.52 -4.63 -13.61
N SER A 672 -10.65 -5.95 -13.43
CA SER A 672 -9.72 -6.73 -12.59
C SER A 672 -8.25 -6.54 -13.01
N LEU A 673 -8.02 -6.22 -14.28
CA LEU A 673 -6.72 -5.87 -14.82
C LEU A 673 -6.16 -4.58 -14.18
N ALA A 674 -6.98 -3.54 -14.01
CA ALA A 674 -6.54 -2.28 -13.41
C ALA A 674 -6.15 -2.47 -11.92
N ALA A 675 -6.89 -3.29 -11.18
CA ALA A 675 -6.55 -3.63 -9.81
C ALA A 675 -5.23 -4.42 -9.72
N LEU A 676 -5.01 -5.38 -10.62
CA LEU A 676 -3.77 -6.14 -10.69
C LEU A 676 -2.57 -5.24 -11.09
N GLU A 677 -2.79 -4.28 -11.98
CA GLU A 677 -1.77 -3.31 -12.37
C GLU A 677 -1.40 -2.37 -11.21
N GLU A 678 -2.37 -1.99 -10.37
CA GLU A 678 -2.11 -1.19 -9.17
C GLU A 678 -1.30 -1.98 -8.13
N GLU A 679 -1.63 -3.26 -7.88
CA GLU A 679 -0.82 -4.14 -7.03
C GLU A 679 0.61 -4.32 -7.57
N ARG A 680 0.79 -4.36 -8.91
CA ARG A 680 2.13 -4.41 -9.49
C ARG A 680 2.90 -3.10 -9.31
N ARG A 681 2.23 -1.94 -9.34
CA ARG A 681 2.84 -0.66 -8.97
C ARG A 681 3.25 -0.64 -7.50
N LEU A 682 2.48 -1.25 -6.60
CA LEU A 682 2.87 -1.42 -5.20
C LEU A 682 4.16 -2.24 -5.06
N ALA A 683 4.26 -3.38 -5.77
CA ALA A 683 5.48 -4.17 -5.78
C ALA A 683 6.67 -3.38 -6.32
N TYR A 684 6.47 -2.60 -7.39
CA TYR A 684 7.49 -1.68 -7.93
C TYR A 684 7.89 -0.61 -6.91
N VAL A 685 6.94 0.02 -6.23
CA VAL A 685 7.22 1.01 -5.17
C VAL A 685 8.06 0.36 -4.08
N ALA A 686 7.70 -0.83 -3.58
CA ALA A 686 8.43 -1.50 -2.51
C ALA A 686 9.90 -1.75 -2.88
N VAL A 687 10.15 -2.32 -4.06
CA VAL A 687 11.50 -2.62 -4.56
C VAL A 687 12.32 -1.34 -4.70
N THR A 688 11.73 -0.26 -5.20
CA THR A 688 12.42 1.03 -5.44
C THR A 688 12.66 1.86 -4.18
N ARG A 689 12.28 1.38 -2.98
CA ARG A 689 12.63 2.04 -1.71
C ARG A 689 14.06 1.74 -1.27
N ALA A 690 14.65 0.63 -1.72
CA ALA A 690 15.99 0.22 -1.35
C ALA A 690 17.07 1.06 -2.04
N ARG A 691 18.03 1.56 -1.26
CA ARG A 691 19.21 2.28 -1.76
C ARG A 691 20.37 1.37 -2.04
N GLU A 692 20.58 0.38 -1.16
CA GLU A 692 21.78 -0.47 -1.16
C GLU A 692 21.44 -1.96 -1.19
N GLU A 693 20.61 -2.43 -0.26
CA GLU A 693 20.27 -3.84 -0.14
C GLU A 693 18.75 -4.06 -0.12
N LEU A 694 18.31 -5.12 -0.79
CA LEU A 694 16.91 -5.52 -0.86
C LEU A 694 16.77 -6.99 -0.55
N PHE A 695 15.96 -7.30 0.46
CA PHE A 695 15.57 -8.65 0.84
C PHE A 695 14.09 -8.86 0.55
N ILE A 696 13.73 -9.94 -0.12
CA ILE A 696 12.37 -10.26 -0.51
C ILE A 696 12.01 -11.62 0.08
N SER A 697 11.00 -11.66 0.92
CA SER A 697 10.56 -12.89 1.55
C SER A 697 9.19 -13.34 1.04
N SER A 698 9.04 -14.65 0.89
CA SER A 698 7.82 -15.32 0.47
C SER A 698 7.67 -16.62 1.25
N PRO A 699 7.01 -16.65 2.42
CA PRO A 699 6.89 -17.84 3.23
C PRO A 699 6.17 -18.98 2.47
N ALA A 700 6.57 -20.24 2.73
CA ALA A 700 6.01 -21.40 2.06
C ALA A 700 4.55 -21.68 2.49
N ARG A 701 4.22 -21.26 3.71
CA ARG A 701 2.85 -21.28 4.24
C ARG A 701 2.50 -19.89 4.77
N HIS A 702 1.28 -19.48 4.45
CA HIS A 702 0.70 -18.26 4.99
C HIS A 702 -0.66 -18.61 5.58
N ARG A 703 -0.87 -18.27 6.85
CA ARG A 703 -2.12 -18.59 7.57
C ARG A 703 -2.49 -20.09 7.46
N GLY A 704 -1.52 -20.96 7.73
CA GLY A 704 -1.68 -22.42 7.64
C GLY A 704 -1.84 -23.01 6.23
N LYS A 705 -2.02 -22.18 5.19
CA LYS A 705 -2.20 -22.60 3.79
C LYS A 705 -0.89 -22.51 3.00
N LYS A 706 -0.69 -23.40 2.01
CA LYS A 706 0.43 -23.31 1.09
C LYS A 706 0.35 -22.00 0.31
N ALA A 707 1.46 -21.25 0.27
CA ALA A 707 1.57 -20.01 -0.46
C ALA A 707 2.58 -20.13 -1.60
N GLU A 708 2.25 -19.60 -2.77
CA GLU A 708 3.13 -19.54 -3.92
C GLU A 708 3.89 -18.21 -3.94
N VAL A 709 5.07 -18.19 -4.55
CA VAL A 709 5.85 -16.95 -4.74
C VAL A 709 5.07 -15.99 -5.63
N SER A 710 5.10 -14.71 -5.30
CA SER A 710 4.42 -13.67 -6.06
C SER A 710 4.73 -13.72 -7.55
N ARG A 711 3.68 -13.74 -8.39
CA ARG A 711 3.82 -13.66 -9.86
C ARG A 711 4.58 -12.42 -10.31
N PHE A 712 4.56 -11.34 -9.52
CA PHE A 712 5.29 -10.12 -9.85
C PHE A 712 6.79 -10.33 -9.75
N MET A 713 7.25 -11.08 -8.74
CA MET A 713 8.65 -11.44 -8.60
C MET A 713 9.07 -12.42 -9.70
N LEU A 714 8.28 -13.47 -9.93
CA LEU A 714 8.57 -14.48 -10.95
C LEU A 714 8.58 -13.89 -12.37
N SER A 715 7.67 -12.95 -12.68
CA SER A 715 7.60 -12.35 -14.02
C SER A 715 8.83 -11.53 -14.38
N ALA A 716 9.52 -10.96 -13.39
CA ALA A 716 10.76 -10.22 -13.63
C ALA A 716 11.92 -11.11 -14.13
N PHE A 717 11.88 -12.43 -13.83
CA PHE A 717 12.89 -13.42 -14.21
C PHE A 717 12.49 -14.26 -15.44
N ARG A 718 11.40 -13.96 -16.11
CA ARG A 718 11.08 -14.61 -17.39
C ARG A 718 12.01 -14.08 -18.47
N SER A 719 12.66 -14.99 -19.21
CA SER A 719 13.43 -14.63 -20.39
C SER A 719 12.55 -13.82 -21.34
N ALA A 720 12.99 -12.63 -21.73
CA ALA A 720 12.34 -11.92 -22.82
C ALA A 720 12.39 -12.83 -24.05
N VAL A 721 11.26 -13.31 -24.52
CA VAL A 721 11.17 -13.89 -25.87
C VAL A 721 11.67 -12.80 -26.78
N SER A 722 12.79 -13.09 -27.46
CA SER A 722 13.50 -12.18 -28.33
C SER A 722 12.53 -11.65 -29.38
N SER A 723 11.99 -10.45 -29.18
CA SER A 723 11.43 -9.66 -30.26
C SER A 723 12.64 -9.08 -30.99
N THR A 724 13.15 -9.81 -31.98
CA THR A 724 14.06 -9.27 -32.97
C THR A 724 13.45 -8.00 -33.55
N ALA A 725 14.00 -6.86 -33.16
CA ALA A 725 13.73 -5.59 -33.79
C ALA A 725 14.12 -5.71 -35.27
N THR A 726 13.14 -5.69 -36.13
CA THR A 726 13.30 -5.57 -37.57
C THR A 726 13.79 -4.16 -37.85
N THR A 727 15.09 -4.01 -37.97
CA THR A 727 15.67 -2.78 -38.53
C THR A 727 15.37 -2.83 -40.02
N THR A 728 14.45 -2.01 -40.47
CA THR A 728 14.13 -1.83 -41.87
C THR A 728 15.30 -1.12 -42.57
N VAL A 729 16.14 -1.87 -43.18
CA VAL A 729 17.04 -1.38 -44.22
C VAL A 729 16.39 -1.74 -45.56
N SER A 730 15.89 -0.74 -46.24
CA SER A 730 15.46 -0.86 -47.63
C SER A 730 16.61 -1.37 -48.48
N ARG A 731 16.42 -2.51 -49.11
CA ARG A 731 17.17 -2.90 -50.29
C ARG A 731 16.32 -3.77 -51.20
N THR A 732 16.31 -3.37 -52.42
CA THR A 732 15.76 -3.80 -53.67
C THR A 732 15.68 -5.32 -53.91
N VAL A 733 14.56 -5.67 -54.58
CA VAL A 733 14.14 -6.96 -55.10
C VAL A 733 15.18 -7.62 -56.01
N THR A 734 15.44 -8.90 -55.81
CA THR A 734 15.69 -9.84 -56.89
C THR A 734 15.22 -11.25 -56.46
N THR A 735 14.29 -11.74 -57.27
CA THR A 735 13.70 -13.08 -57.22
C THR A 735 14.71 -14.22 -57.40
N ARG A 736 14.65 -15.22 -56.53
CA ARG A 736 14.89 -16.63 -56.88
C ARG A 736 14.27 -17.62 -55.88
N SER A 737 13.67 -18.64 -56.45
CA SER A 737 12.91 -19.77 -55.99
C SER A 737 13.45 -20.62 -54.81
N LEU A 738 12.44 -21.13 -54.07
CA LEU A 738 12.30 -22.19 -53.05
C LEU A 738 13.37 -23.37 -53.06
N PRO A 739 13.59 -24.02 -51.84
CA PRO A 739 12.75 -25.14 -51.48
C PRO A 739 12.37 -25.28 -49.98
N THR A 740 11.11 -25.72 -49.81
CA THR A 740 10.51 -26.65 -48.85
C THR A 740 10.95 -26.73 -47.36
N SER A 741 10.04 -26.36 -46.50
CA SER A 741 9.42 -26.98 -45.32
C SER A 741 10.27 -27.77 -44.31
N ARG A 742 10.29 -27.32 -43.07
CA ARG A 742 10.12 -28.18 -41.89
C ARG A 742 9.15 -27.55 -40.90
N THR A 743 7.91 -28.04 -40.89
CA THR A 743 6.85 -27.81 -39.91
C THR A 743 7.20 -28.54 -38.62
N THR A 744 7.36 -27.80 -37.54
CA THR A 744 7.27 -28.36 -36.19
C THR A 744 5.78 -28.54 -35.84
N ALA A 745 5.33 -29.77 -35.84
CA ALA A 745 3.97 -30.14 -35.47
C ALA A 745 3.74 -29.86 -34.00
N THR A 746 2.87 -28.88 -33.70
CA THR A 746 2.26 -28.70 -32.38
C THR A 746 1.38 -29.92 -32.15
N ARG A 747 1.64 -30.69 -31.08
CA ARG A 747 0.78 -31.81 -30.69
C ARG A 747 -0.56 -31.25 -30.25
N THR A 748 -1.63 -31.51 -30.98
CA THR A 748 -3.02 -31.27 -30.59
C THR A 748 -3.68 -32.58 -30.16
N HIS A 749 -4.62 -32.51 -29.27
CA HIS A 749 -5.50 -33.65 -28.97
C HIS A 749 -6.95 -33.25 -29.14
N VAL A 750 -7.79 -34.17 -29.59
CA VAL A 750 -9.20 -33.94 -29.82
C VAL A 750 -9.94 -34.12 -28.51
N VAL A 751 -10.72 -33.11 -28.12
CA VAL A 751 -11.57 -33.13 -26.92
C VAL A 751 -13.04 -32.98 -27.31
N ALA A 752 -13.92 -33.67 -26.60
CA ALA A 752 -15.35 -33.48 -26.74
C ALA A 752 -15.79 -32.15 -26.10
N VAL A 753 -16.55 -31.35 -26.81
CA VAL A 753 -16.97 -30.02 -26.38
C VAL A 753 -18.46 -29.79 -26.66
N TRP A 754 -19.04 -28.82 -25.94
CA TRP A 754 -20.29 -28.18 -26.30
C TRP A 754 -19.99 -26.91 -27.10
N ASN A 755 -20.46 -26.85 -28.34
CA ASN A 755 -20.32 -25.63 -29.19
C ASN A 755 -21.65 -24.88 -29.27
N CYS A 756 -21.60 -23.55 -29.19
CA CYS A 756 -22.78 -22.71 -29.41
C CYS A 756 -23.27 -22.80 -30.85
N THR A 757 -24.58 -22.99 -31.06
CA THR A 757 -25.18 -23.08 -32.41
C THR A 757 -25.42 -21.72 -33.04
N SER A 758 -25.24 -20.62 -32.32
CA SER A 758 -25.32 -19.26 -32.84
C SER A 758 -24.09 -18.91 -33.68
N SER A 759 -24.28 -18.50 -34.92
CA SER A 759 -23.20 -18.14 -35.86
C SER A 759 -22.39 -16.91 -35.43
N THR A 760 -22.91 -16.10 -34.52
CA THR A 760 -22.28 -14.87 -34.02
C THR A 760 -21.62 -15.06 -32.64
N CYS A 761 -21.74 -16.25 -32.03
CA CYS A 761 -21.23 -16.53 -30.72
C CYS A 761 -20.09 -17.55 -30.75
N PRO A 762 -18.85 -17.19 -30.36
CA PRO A 762 -17.71 -18.12 -30.36
C PRO A 762 -17.68 -19.04 -29.13
N GLY A 763 -18.75 -19.14 -28.36
CA GLY A 763 -18.82 -19.86 -27.08
C GLY A 763 -18.71 -21.37 -27.23
N TRP A 764 -17.78 -21.99 -26.53
CA TRP A 764 -17.69 -23.43 -26.38
C TRP A 764 -17.24 -23.81 -24.95
N THR A 765 -17.57 -25.01 -24.49
CA THR A 765 -17.15 -25.53 -23.19
C THR A 765 -16.75 -27.01 -23.30
N ARG A 766 -15.68 -27.41 -22.62
CA ARG A 766 -15.19 -28.81 -22.60
C ARG A 766 -16.19 -29.68 -21.87
N MET A 767 -16.47 -30.86 -22.42
CA MET A 767 -17.27 -31.89 -21.74
C MET A 767 -16.41 -32.64 -20.70
N LYS A 768 -16.95 -32.87 -19.50
CA LYS A 768 -16.31 -33.73 -18.50
C LYS A 768 -16.74 -35.19 -18.77
N ALA A 769 -15.79 -36.04 -19.06
CA ALA A 769 -16.06 -37.47 -19.24
C ALA A 769 -16.66 -38.07 -17.96
N GLY A 770 -17.78 -38.80 -18.08
CA GLY A 770 -18.48 -39.45 -16.94
C GLY A 770 -19.34 -38.51 -16.08
N GLY A 771 -19.66 -37.30 -16.57
CA GLY A 771 -20.51 -36.34 -15.86
C GLY A 771 -22.00 -36.45 -16.21
N ALA A 772 -22.87 -35.84 -15.38
CA ALA A 772 -24.33 -35.77 -15.60
C ALA A 772 -24.73 -35.11 -16.96
N GLU A 773 -23.80 -34.51 -17.66
CA GLU A 773 -24.00 -33.84 -18.96
C GLU A 773 -23.96 -34.85 -20.15
N ASP A 774 -23.53 -36.09 -19.93
CA ASP A 774 -23.42 -37.09 -21.02
C ASP A 774 -24.77 -37.50 -21.59
N HIS A 775 -25.85 -37.34 -20.84
CA HIS A 775 -27.23 -37.67 -21.23
C HIS A 775 -27.99 -36.46 -21.84
N LEU A 776 -27.44 -35.28 -21.80
CA LEU A 776 -28.09 -34.10 -22.35
C LEU A 776 -27.94 -34.07 -23.88
N THR A 777 -29.00 -33.69 -24.59
CA THR A 777 -28.99 -33.48 -26.04
C THR A 777 -28.60 -32.03 -26.39
N SER A 778 -28.85 -31.06 -25.51
CA SER A 778 -28.42 -29.68 -25.63
C SER A 778 -28.40 -29.02 -24.27
N LYS A 779 -27.67 -27.91 -24.14
CA LYS A 779 -27.70 -26.98 -22.98
C LYS A 779 -27.59 -25.55 -23.42
N PRO A 780 -28.03 -24.56 -22.62
CA PRO A 780 -27.89 -23.14 -22.99
C PRO A 780 -26.43 -22.69 -22.97
N CYS A 781 -26.04 -21.89 -23.93
CA CYS A 781 -24.74 -21.25 -24.00
C CYS A 781 -24.58 -20.21 -22.88
N PRO A 782 -23.53 -20.24 -22.06
CA PRO A 782 -23.34 -19.28 -20.97
C PRO A 782 -23.06 -17.84 -21.45
N LEU A 783 -22.73 -17.66 -22.74
CA LEU A 783 -22.45 -16.33 -23.28
C LEU A 783 -23.66 -15.65 -23.95
N CYS A 784 -24.54 -16.42 -24.61
CA CYS A 784 -25.66 -15.87 -25.40
C CYS A 784 -26.99 -16.58 -25.19
N SER A 785 -27.05 -17.56 -24.28
CA SER A 785 -28.24 -18.39 -23.99
C SER A 785 -28.78 -19.24 -25.17
N SER A 786 -28.18 -19.18 -26.36
CA SER A 786 -28.54 -20.05 -27.47
C SER A 786 -28.22 -21.52 -27.17
N PRO A 787 -28.92 -22.47 -27.80
CA PRO A 787 -28.60 -23.90 -27.59
C PRO A 787 -27.16 -24.24 -27.95
N MET A 788 -26.57 -25.17 -27.24
CA MET A 788 -25.25 -25.73 -27.58
C MET A 788 -25.41 -27.20 -28.06
N ALA A 789 -24.62 -27.56 -29.04
CA ALA A 789 -24.55 -28.92 -29.59
C ALA A 789 -23.22 -29.58 -29.22
N LYS A 790 -23.22 -30.91 -29.12
CA LYS A 790 -21.99 -31.70 -28.88
C LYS A 790 -21.13 -31.71 -30.14
N ASP A 791 -19.83 -31.48 -29.97
CA ASP A 791 -18.86 -31.44 -31.07
C ASP A 791 -17.46 -31.91 -30.60
N GLN A 792 -16.53 -32.04 -31.52
CA GLN A 792 -15.13 -32.37 -31.22
C GLN A 792 -14.24 -31.22 -31.66
N ARG A 793 -13.29 -30.81 -30.84
CA ARG A 793 -12.39 -29.71 -31.15
C ARG A 793 -10.93 -30.09 -30.84
N GLU A 794 -10.04 -29.76 -31.74
CA GLU A 794 -8.61 -29.85 -31.50
C GLU A 794 -8.15 -28.71 -30.58
N VAL A 795 -7.48 -29.05 -29.50
CA VAL A 795 -6.96 -28.11 -28.52
C VAL A 795 -5.46 -28.36 -28.37
N PRO A 796 -4.62 -27.33 -28.38
CA PRO A 796 -3.17 -27.49 -28.13
C PRO A 796 -2.92 -28.12 -26.77
N VAL A 797 -1.91 -29.00 -26.70
CA VAL A 797 -1.49 -29.67 -25.44
C VAL A 797 -0.77 -28.68 -24.53
#